data_3a706a2f1fe55d850efd6258bbb723a8
#
_entry.id   3a706a2f1fe55d850efd6258bbb723a8
#
_cell.length_a   1.000
_cell.length_b   1.000
_cell.length_c   1.000
_cell.angle_alpha   90.00
_cell.angle_beta   90.00
_cell.angle_gamma   90.00
#
_symmetry.space_group_name_H-M   'P 1'
#
loop_
_entity.id
_entity.type
_entity.pdbx_description
1 polymer ?
#
loop_
_entity_poly.entity_id
_entity_poly.type
_entity_poly.pdbx_seq_one_letter_code
_entity_poly.pdbx_strand_id
1 'polypeptide(L)'
;LTVTSRSVALATLIVFSALSPAAAQNRGEIRGRVVEAASQTPIGIATVTVTVPGAAAAAAPAGSAPTGADGAFRVEGLRPGRYRVRIRAMGYTPLVLPAVQVLVSSLRTDLGTVTLTASPVELLPLEATVDQADVQLAPDRNTFVVRDLPSTRGGTALDVLRNVPAVDVDIDNVVSLRGNSGVVVQINGRASLLKPAQLGNFLAQLPSDMVDKVEVVPNPSARENPEGDAGIINIVLKRRVDAGTSGGLTLGGGTTGRAEIGGNLGYQGGPLSLYGSYGFLRDNRPRTETIYRENTYLTPLTYLEETGNRSQVPLAHTLTGSAGYKLGPHDELSADVVYSTRAEAEANGILYRDLDAAHAVTGLSDRWTRGTNDEFTFIATLGHKHVFSGDGHKLTTELRFNRQREGGPTSIAARTLAPDGTPVDTSALESQTSWEHPDEYSLKVDYSRPLSSRVRLQTGYQGSLQHFHTTLGTQVFDTAQALYLPDSSRISDFTYDQLVHAAYGMLDAQLGKFQLEGGVRVERATTKFHLTTLNATYNNPYNSVFPSALVAYNFDDAHQVKLSYSTRIRRPDDTDLLDPTRRYQDPLNISLGNPYLKPEYIRALELGLQRTAGRMTIQVTPFWRHTIDAVRTIRTIDSAGVATRTFANVATSDAYGTDATVALGGGRLSGFVSTSAYRQVSNASNLAQDISVRTFGWSVRTNVSLRFSSTLDIQALLSYQAPMNVEQGRNASRTRFSFAARKKLMGDRMSVTLRVIDPFNSSRERSTTIDPRFYQTSDRRRAIRGLVLSVNWMFGRPQRRGRDDLIGPDTGAQ
;
A
#
# COMPACT_ATOMS: atom_id res chain seq x y z
N LEU A 1 -28.72 -29.30 50.03
CA LEU A 1 -29.83 -29.29 50.99
C LEU A 1 -31.00 -28.53 50.37
N THR A 2 -31.98 -29.30 49.93
CA THR A 2 -33.43 -29.28 50.16
C THR A 2 -34.15 -28.05 49.57
N VAL A 3 -34.91 -28.16 48.53
CA VAL A 3 -36.26 -28.71 48.30
C VAL A 3 -37.34 -27.82 48.93
N THR A 4 -38.27 -27.32 48.11
CA THR A 4 -39.72 -27.50 48.07
C THR A 4 -40.34 -26.40 47.20
N SER A 5 -40.94 -26.66 46.06
CA SER A 5 -42.32 -27.21 45.77
C SER A 5 -43.52 -26.46 46.34
N ARG A 6 -44.45 -26.26 45.43
CA ARG A 6 -45.89 -26.10 45.50
C ARG A 6 -46.44 -24.70 45.13
N SER A 7 -47.52 -24.51 44.48
CA SER A 7 -48.55 -25.27 43.76
C SER A 7 -49.66 -24.31 43.41
N VAL A 8 -50.22 -24.38 42.24
CA VAL A 8 -51.62 -24.29 41.84
C VAL A 8 -52.55 -23.27 42.56
N ALA A 9 -53.14 -22.37 41.77
CA ALA A 9 -54.53 -22.03 41.87
C ALA A 9 -55.12 -21.59 40.54
N LEU A 10 -55.97 -22.39 40.01
CA LEU A 10 -56.91 -22.22 38.93
C LEU A 10 -58.06 -21.31 39.45
N ALA A 11 -58.42 -20.23 38.75
CA ALA A 11 -59.68 -19.55 38.90
C ALA A 11 -60.19 -19.06 37.54
N THR A 12 -61.13 -19.82 37.05
CA THR A 12 -62.04 -19.53 35.97
C THR A 12 -62.89 -18.31 36.30
N LEU A 13 -62.99 -17.29 35.43
CA LEU A 13 -64.13 -16.42 35.36
C LEU A 13 -64.49 -16.11 33.92
N ILE A 14 -65.77 -16.35 33.66
CA ILE A 14 -66.51 -16.36 32.41
C ILE A 14 -67.02 -14.94 32.12
N VAL A 15 -66.93 -14.54 30.84
CA VAL A 15 -67.88 -13.74 30.01
C VAL A 15 -68.11 -12.27 30.32
N PHE A 16 -67.71 -11.40 29.39
CA PHE A 16 -68.72 -10.55 28.71
C PHE A 16 -68.17 -10.21 27.28
N SER A 17 -68.79 -10.77 26.29
CA SER A 17 -68.69 -10.40 24.89
C SER A 17 -69.35 -9.02 24.70
N ALA A 18 -68.55 -8.01 24.49
CA ALA A 18 -68.99 -6.79 23.85
C ALA A 18 -68.58 -6.86 22.37
N LEU A 19 -69.53 -7.11 21.52
CA LEU A 19 -69.45 -6.91 20.08
C LEU A 19 -69.20 -5.40 19.84
N SER A 20 -67.91 -5.07 19.60
CA SER A 20 -67.57 -3.86 18.85
C SER A 20 -67.74 -4.13 17.37
N PRO A 21 -68.46 -3.30 16.61
CA PRO A 21 -68.52 -3.46 15.17
C PRO A 21 -67.12 -3.31 14.60
N ALA A 22 -66.61 -4.35 13.96
CA ALA A 22 -65.39 -4.27 13.13
C ALA A 22 -65.67 -3.23 12.03
N ALA A 23 -65.21 -2.02 12.24
CA ALA A 23 -65.11 -1.04 11.15
C ALA A 23 -64.25 -1.69 10.07
N ALA A 24 -64.88 -2.11 8.98
CA ALA A 24 -64.18 -2.58 7.76
C ALA A 24 -63.25 -1.44 7.33
N GLN A 25 -61.98 -1.56 7.73
CA GLN A 25 -60.95 -0.59 7.30
C GLN A 25 -60.84 -0.78 5.79
N ASN A 26 -61.33 0.22 5.02
CA ASN A 26 -61.15 0.32 3.59
C ASN A 26 -59.65 0.32 3.30
N ARG A 27 -59.12 -0.88 2.97
CA ARG A 27 -57.74 -1.05 2.59
C ARG A 27 -57.63 -1.11 1.06
N GLY A 28 -56.75 -0.26 0.53
CA GLY A 28 -56.53 -0.18 -0.90
C GLY A 28 -55.30 -1.01 -1.31
N GLU A 29 -55.12 -1.07 -2.62
CA GLU A 29 -54.04 -1.74 -3.31
C GLU A 29 -53.41 -0.86 -4.39
N ILE A 30 -52.13 -1.02 -4.61
CA ILE A 30 -51.37 -0.48 -5.76
C ILE A 30 -50.86 -1.67 -6.55
N ARG A 31 -51.16 -1.69 -7.86
CA ARG A 31 -50.74 -2.75 -8.78
C ARG A 31 -50.18 -2.17 -10.07
N GLY A 32 -49.45 -2.99 -10.81
CA GLY A 32 -48.87 -2.61 -12.10
C GLY A 32 -48.01 -3.73 -12.66
N ARG A 33 -47.32 -3.47 -13.75
CA ARG A 33 -46.41 -4.40 -14.41
C ARG A 33 -45.08 -3.70 -14.67
N VAL A 34 -43.96 -4.32 -14.32
CA VAL A 34 -42.61 -3.78 -14.52
C VAL A 34 -41.98 -4.47 -15.72
N VAL A 35 -41.46 -3.65 -16.68
CA VAL A 35 -40.82 -4.14 -17.90
C VAL A 35 -39.53 -3.35 -18.17
N GLU A 36 -38.63 -3.91 -18.93
CA GLU A 36 -37.43 -3.24 -19.41
C GLU A 36 -37.77 -2.18 -20.48
N ALA A 37 -37.19 -1.01 -20.41
CA ALA A 37 -37.53 0.11 -21.29
C ALA A 37 -37.24 -0.16 -22.77
N ALA A 38 -36.10 -0.83 -23.08
CA ALA A 38 -35.65 -1.09 -24.45
C ALA A 38 -36.37 -2.30 -25.11
N SER A 39 -36.50 -3.42 -24.36
CA SER A 39 -36.99 -4.68 -24.93
C SER A 39 -38.45 -4.94 -24.61
N GLN A 40 -39.08 -4.19 -23.72
CA GLN A 40 -40.42 -4.41 -23.17
C GLN A 40 -40.61 -5.80 -22.50
N THR A 41 -39.52 -6.47 -22.21
CA THR A 41 -39.56 -7.78 -21.51
C THR A 41 -39.93 -7.59 -20.05
N PRO A 42 -40.77 -8.49 -19.47
CA PRO A 42 -41.14 -8.44 -18.05
C PRO A 42 -39.93 -8.63 -17.13
N ILE A 43 -39.88 -7.87 -16.03
CA ILE A 43 -38.85 -8.01 -15.00
C ILE A 43 -39.43 -8.75 -13.81
N GLY A 44 -39.09 -10.05 -13.71
CA GLY A 44 -39.69 -10.99 -12.72
C GLY A 44 -39.07 -10.97 -11.33
N ILE A 45 -38.12 -10.07 -11.02
CA ILE A 45 -37.39 -10.01 -9.73
C ILE A 45 -37.22 -8.57 -9.27
N ALA A 46 -38.15 -7.67 -9.58
CA ALA A 46 -38.13 -6.33 -9.05
C ALA A 46 -38.82 -6.27 -7.67
N THR A 47 -38.32 -5.43 -6.79
CA THR A 47 -38.93 -5.14 -5.50
C THR A 47 -39.65 -3.80 -5.55
N VAL A 48 -40.97 -3.80 -5.31
CA VAL A 48 -41.77 -2.60 -5.22
C VAL A 48 -42.00 -2.25 -3.77
N THR A 49 -41.56 -1.06 -3.34
CA THR A 49 -41.69 -0.58 -1.96
C THR A 49 -42.54 0.70 -1.93
N VAL A 50 -43.54 0.75 -1.06
CA VAL A 50 -44.46 1.85 -0.89
C VAL A 50 -44.22 2.53 0.45
N THR A 51 -43.95 3.83 0.44
CA THR A 51 -43.68 4.63 1.63
C THR A 51 -44.56 5.86 1.68
N VAL A 52 -44.86 6.39 2.89
CA VAL A 52 -45.56 7.66 3.07
C VAL A 52 -44.61 8.82 2.76
N PRO A 53 -45.01 9.84 1.97
CA PRO A 53 -44.16 11.01 1.71
C PRO A 53 -43.79 11.71 3.03
N GLY A 54 -42.48 12.03 3.17
CA GLY A 54 -41.97 12.70 4.38
C GLY A 54 -41.58 11.77 5.51
N ALA A 55 -41.79 10.46 5.39
CA ALA A 55 -41.29 9.48 6.37
C ALA A 55 -39.75 9.47 6.38
N ALA A 56 -39.14 9.34 7.58
CA ALA A 56 -37.72 9.20 7.72
C ALA A 56 -37.21 7.98 6.94
N ALA A 57 -35.97 8.04 6.38
CA ALA A 57 -35.42 6.97 5.54
C ALA A 57 -35.35 5.59 6.23
N ALA A 58 -35.39 5.55 7.56
CA ALA A 58 -35.41 4.33 8.39
C ALA A 58 -36.81 3.87 8.81
N ALA A 59 -37.88 4.55 8.38
CA ALA A 59 -39.24 4.15 8.72
C ALA A 59 -39.65 2.87 7.94
N ALA A 60 -40.38 1.96 8.58
CA ALA A 60 -40.92 0.78 7.94
C ALA A 60 -41.80 1.17 6.75
N PRO A 61 -41.69 0.50 5.58
CA PRO A 61 -42.52 0.78 4.42
C PRO A 61 -43.99 0.49 4.74
N ALA A 62 -44.92 1.27 4.16
CA ALA A 62 -46.34 1.05 4.25
C ALA A 62 -46.78 -0.25 3.61
N GLY A 63 -46.00 -0.76 2.66
CA GLY A 63 -46.15 -2.05 1.99
C GLY A 63 -45.01 -2.36 1.04
N SER A 64 -44.75 -3.62 0.75
CA SER A 64 -43.76 -4.07 -0.24
C SER A 64 -44.20 -5.37 -0.88
N ALA A 65 -43.91 -5.52 -2.19
CA ALA A 65 -44.16 -6.76 -2.92
C ALA A 65 -43.09 -6.98 -3.99
N PRO A 66 -42.68 -8.25 -4.26
CA PRO A 66 -41.88 -8.59 -5.43
C PRO A 66 -42.74 -8.61 -6.69
N THR A 67 -42.12 -8.49 -7.86
CA THR A 67 -42.80 -8.77 -9.15
C THR A 67 -42.82 -10.27 -9.43
N GLY A 68 -43.89 -10.76 -10.05
CA GLY A 68 -43.96 -12.10 -10.59
C GLY A 68 -43.15 -12.28 -11.87
N ALA A 69 -43.05 -13.53 -12.36
CA ALA A 69 -42.31 -13.85 -13.58
C ALA A 69 -42.79 -13.07 -14.82
N ASP A 70 -44.05 -12.65 -14.81
CA ASP A 70 -44.69 -11.82 -15.82
C ASP A 70 -44.46 -10.31 -15.59
N GLY A 71 -43.67 -9.91 -14.59
CA GLY A 71 -43.44 -8.53 -14.20
C GLY A 71 -44.57 -7.89 -13.39
N ALA A 72 -45.70 -8.58 -13.15
CA ALA A 72 -46.82 -8.04 -12.40
C ALA A 72 -46.51 -7.94 -10.91
N PHE A 73 -46.97 -6.85 -10.26
CA PHE A 73 -46.91 -6.68 -8.82
C PHE A 73 -48.22 -6.19 -8.24
N ARG A 74 -48.40 -6.45 -6.92
CA ARG A 74 -49.58 -6.03 -6.18
C ARG A 74 -49.14 -5.78 -4.72
N VAL A 75 -49.30 -4.54 -4.26
CA VAL A 75 -49.07 -4.14 -2.88
C VAL A 75 -50.43 -3.84 -2.24
N GLU A 76 -50.86 -4.66 -1.28
CA GLU A 76 -52.13 -4.61 -0.61
C GLU A 76 -52.04 -4.00 0.79
N GLY A 77 -53.20 -3.72 1.40
CA GLY A 77 -53.31 -3.31 2.79
C GLY A 77 -53.04 -1.83 3.06
N LEU A 78 -52.98 -1.01 1.99
CA LEU A 78 -52.69 0.40 2.08
C LEU A 78 -53.92 1.20 2.53
N ARG A 79 -53.76 2.18 3.40
CA ARG A 79 -54.81 3.13 3.77
C ARG A 79 -55.00 4.17 2.66
N PRO A 80 -56.18 4.71 2.44
CA PRO A 80 -56.33 5.84 1.51
C PRO A 80 -55.37 7.01 1.89
N GLY A 81 -54.62 7.47 0.88
CA GLY A 81 -53.59 8.50 1.09
C GLY A 81 -52.62 8.65 -0.08
N ARG A 82 -51.63 9.51 0.08
CA ARG A 82 -50.53 9.67 -0.88
C ARG A 82 -49.35 8.81 -0.51
N TYR A 83 -48.73 8.21 -1.53
CA TYR A 83 -47.62 7.31 -1.35
C TYR A 83 -46.51 7.62 -2.33
N ARG A 84 -45.28 7.32 -1.95
CA ARG A 84 -44.10 7.24 -2.83
C ARG A 84 -43.85 5.77 -3.15
N VAL A 85 -43.91 5.40 -4.42
CA VAL A 85 -43.60 4.03 -4.86
C VAL A 85 -42.20 3.99 -5.42
N ARG A 86 -41.36 3.10 -4.89
CA ARG A 86 -39.98 2.88 -5.35
C ARG A 86 -39.87 1.47 -5.92
N ILE A 87 -39.39 1.33 -7.14
CA ILE A 87 -39.19 0.08 -7.82
C ILE A 87 -37.71 -0.12 -8.06
N ARG A 88 -37.22 -1.27 -7.65
CA ARG A 88 -35.80 -1.66 -7.77
C ARG A 88 -35.71 -3.05 -8.38
N ALA A 89 -34.79 -3.22 -9.33
CA ALA A 89 -34.37 -4.51 -9.85
C ALA A 89 -32.86 -4.50 -10.04
N MET A 90 -32.22 -5.65 -9.87
CA MET A 90 -30.79 -5.78 -10.08
C MET A 90 -30.48 -5.56 -11.56
N GLY A 91 -29.52 -4.71 -11.90
CA GLY A 91 -29.19 -4.36 -13.27
C GLY A 91 -30.08 -3.27 -13.91
N TYR A 92 -30.86 -2.57 -13.09
CA TYR A 92 -31.73 -1.49 -13.56
C TYR A 92 -31.65 -0.25 -12.67
N THR A 93 -31.79 0.91 -13.29
CA THR A 93 -31.89 2.19 -12.56
C THR A 93 -33.14 2.21 -11.69
N PRO A 94 -33.04 2.47 -10.37
CA PRO A 94 -34.21 2.53 -9.49
C PRO A 94 -35.17 3.64 -9.92
N LEU A 95 -36.46 3.30 -10.09
CA LEU A 95 -37.49 4.26 -10.39
C LEU A 95 -38.24 4.68 -9.14
N VAL A 96 -38.48 5.98 -8.99
CA VAL A 96 -39.29 6.54 -7.89
C VAL A 96 -40.45 7.33 -8.46
N LEU A 97 -41.66 6.90 -8.13
CA LEU A 97 -42.91 7.61 -8.41
C LEU A 97 -43.30 8.40 -7.14
N PRO A 98 -43.16 9.75 -7.15
CA PRO A 98 -43.19 10.53 -5.91
C PRO A 98 -44.58 10.75 -5.32
N ALA A 99 -45.66 10.57 -6.10
CA ALA A 99 -47.01 10.92 -5.72
C ALA A 99 -48.07 9.97 -6.30
N VAL A 100 -48.13 8.75 -5.77
CA VAL A 100 -49.21 7.81 -6.10
C VAL A 100 -50.35 7.91 -5.06
N GLN A 101 -51.60 8.08 -5.51
CA GLN A 101 -52.75 8.26 -4.64
C GLN A 101 -53.62 6.98 -4.57
N VAL A 102 -53.94 6.58 -3.36
CA VAL A 102 -55.01 5.62 -3.11
C VAL A 102 -56.22 6.39 -2.56
N LEU A 103 -57.27 6.47 -3.33
CA LEU A 103 -58.47 7.27 -3.00
C LEU A 103 -59.51 6.45 -2.23
N VAL A 104 -60.26 7.09 -1.35
CA VAL A 104 -61.42 6.43 -0.66
C VAL A 104 -62.49 5.98 -1.68
N SER A 105 -62.66 6.73 -2.80
CA SER A 105 -63.58 6.43 -3.89
C SER A 105 -63.11 5.33 -4.82
N SER A 106 -61.80 5.06 -4.84
CA SER A 106 -61.13 4.03 -5.64
C SER A 106 -59.98 3.41 -4.88
N LEU A 107 -60.28 2.35 -4.15
CA LEU A 107 -59.27 1.65 -3.35
C LEU A 107 -58.23 0.89 -4.17
N ARG A 108 -58.38 0.83 -5.49
CA ARG A 108 -57.51 0.14 -6.40
C ARG A 108 -56.80 1.17 -7.30
N THR A 109 -55.49 1.31 -7.18
CA THR A 109 -54.65 2.20 -8.02
C THR A 109 -53.80 1.33 -8.94
N ASP A 110 -54.04 1.44 -10.24
CA ASP A 110 -53.30 0.75 -11.28
C ASP A 110 -52.26 1.71 -11.87
N LEU A 111 -50.95 1.35 -11.78
CA LEU A 111 -49.85 2.13 -12.36
C LEU A 111 -49.59 1.78 -13.81
N GLY A 112 -50.32 0.80 -14.37
CA GLY A 112 -50.08 0.33 -15.73
C GLY A 112 -48.71 -0.32 -15.90
N THR A 113 -48.14 -0.18 -17.07
CA THR A 113 -46.79 -0.66 -17.37
C THR A 113 -45.74 0.39 -16.94
N VAL A 114 -44.88 -0.02 -16.05
CA VAL A 114 -43.80 0.79 -15.52
C VAL A 114 -42.48 0.30 -16.11
N THR A 115 -41.73 1.15 -16.79
CA THR A 115 -40.47 0.82 -17.45
C THR A 115 -39.26 1.10 -16.55
N LEU A 116 -38.35 0.15 -16.46
CA LEU A 116 -37.03 0.35 -15.86
C LEU A 116 -35.97 0.38 -16.97
N THR A 117 -35.06 1.33 -16.89
CA THR A 117 -33.91 1.41 -17.79
C THR A 117 -32.80 0.49 -17.26
N ALA A 118 -32.27 -0.38 -18.13
CA ALA A 118 -31.11 -1.18 -17.77
C ALA A 118 -29.94 -0.24 -17.41
N SER A 119 -29.38 -0.46 -16.25
CA SER A 119 -28.14 0.20 -15.81
C SER A 119 -27.01 -0.82 -15.94
N PRO A 120 -25.90 -0.48 -16.63
CA PRO A 120 -24.74 -1.35 -16.62
C PRO A 120 -24.43 -1.63 -15.16
N VAL A 121 -24.35 -2.90 -14.78
CA VAL A 121 -23.84 -3.28 -13.48
C VAL A 121 -22.37 -2.85 -13.50
N GLU A 122 -22.00 -1.80 -12.76
CA GLU A 122 -20.62 -1.69 -12.38
C GLU A 122 -20.26 -3.02 -11.75
N LEU A 123 -19.18 -3.66 -12.26
CA LEU A 123 -18.61 -4.82 -11.63
C LEU A 123 -18.07 -4.34 -10.28
N LEU A 124 -18.99 -4.17 -9.33
CA LEU A 124 -18.61 -3.97 -7.94
C LEU A 124 -17.82 -5.23 -7.59
N PRO A 125 -16.58 -5.08 -7.11
CA PRO A 125 -15.94 -6.20 -6.46
C PRO A 125 -16.97 -6.79 -5.51
N LEU A 126 -17.09 -8.11 -5.49
CA LEU A 126 -18.00 -8.80 -4.57
C LEU A 126 -17.48 -8.51 -3.16
N GLU A 127 -17.85 -7.35 -2.64
CA GLU A 127 -17.60 -6.98 -1.27
C GLU A 127 -18.55 -7.83 -0.44
N ALA A 128 -18.00 -8.88 0.15
CA ALA A 128 -18.64 -9.52 1.28
C ALA A 128 -18.72 -8.45 2.37
N THR A 129 -19.78 -7.67 2.37
CA THR A 129 -20.08 -6.71 3.43
C THR A 129 -20.51 -7.48 4.68
N VAL A 130 -19.53 -8.05 5.35
CA VAL A 130 -19.59 -8.28 6.77
C VAL A 130 -19.39 -6.91 7.41
N ASP A 131 -20.23 -6.54 8.38
CA ASP A 131 -20.10 -5.32 9.17
C ASP A 131 -18.61 -5.04 9.44
N GLN A 132 -18.08 -3.97 8.82
CA GLN A 132 -16.75 -3.42 9.04
C GLN A 132 -15.61 -4.45 9.13
N ALA A 133 -15.32 -5.15 8.05
CA ALA A 133 -14.04 -5.84 7.96
C ALA A 133 -12.94 -4.80 7.68
N ASP A 134 -11.97 -4.69 8.59
CA ASP A 134 -10.75 -3.90 8.38
C ASP A 134 -9.95 -4.39 7.15
N VAL A 135 -10.34 -5.53 6.60
CA VAL A 135 -9.73 -6.22 5.45
C VAL A 135 -10.81 -6.63 4.46
N GLN A 136 -10.72 -6.14 3.24
CA GLN A 136 -11.59 -6.50 2.13
C GLN A 136 -10.75 -7.24 1.07
N LEU A 137 -11.10 -8.47 0.81
CA LEU A 137 -10.42 -9.32 -0.16
C LEU A 137 -11.26 -9.37 -1.44
N ALA A 138 -10.80 -8.69 -2.49
CA ALA A 138 -11.45 -8.66 -3.81
C ALA A 138 -10.66 -9.48 -4.84
N PRO A 139 -11.26 -9.83 -6.00
CA PRO A 139 -10.57 -10.62 -7.00
C PRO A 139 -9.29 -10.00 -7.56
N ASP A 140 -9.26 -8.69 -7.75
CA ASP A 140 -8.17 -7.95 -8.33
C ASP A 140 -7.21 -7.35 -7.29
N ARG A 141 -7.71 -7.05 -6.09
CA ARG A 141 -6.93 -6.38 -5.01
C ARG A 141 -7.41 -6.75 -3.61
N ASN A 142 -6.52 -6.60 -2.65
CA ASN A 142 -6.84 -6.68 -1.24
C ASN A 142 -6.78 -5.28 -0.64
N THR A 143 -7.85 -4.83 -0.01
CA THR A 143 -7.95 -3.48 0.58
C THR A 143 -7.94 -3.56 2.10
N PHE A 144 -7.10 -2.74 2.72
CA PHE A 144 -6.94 -2.64 4.17
C PHE A 144 -7.31 -1.24 4.62
N VAL A 145 -8.40 -1.12 5.37
CA VAL A 145 -8.90 0.15 5.87
C VAL A 145 -8.18 0.52 7.17
N VAL A 146 -7.54 1.71 7.18
CA VAL A 146 -6.60 2.11 8.24
C VAL A 146 -7.29 2.77 9.43
N ARG A 147 -8.48 3.33 9.25
CA ARG A 147 -9.10 4.30 10.16
C ARG A 147 -9.27 3.85 11.61
N ASP A 148 -9.47 2.56 11.85
CA ASP A 148 -9.88 2.04 13.15
C ASP A 148 -8.82 1.18 13.85
N LEU A 149 -7.61 1.11 13.29
CA LEU A 149 -6.53 0.32 13.87
C LEU A 149 -5.82 1.11 15.00
N PRO A 150 -5.85 0.65 16.26
CA PRO A 150 -5.16 1.31 17.38
C PRO A 150 -3.65 1.48 17.16
N SER A 151 -3.01 0.50 16.54
CA SER A 151 -1.55 0.49 16.32
C SER A 151 -1.06 1.52 15.30
N THR A 152 -1.94 2.07 14.47
CA THR A 152 -1.57 3.09 13.48
C THR A 152 -1.74 4.51 14.00
N ARG A 153 -2.59 4.74 14.99
CA ARG A 153 -2.85 6.07 15.56
C ARG A 153 -1.59 6.67 16.19
N GLY A 154 -1.27 7.92 15.83
CA GLY A 154 -0.02 8.55 16.21
C GLY A 154 1.21 7.82 15.64
N GLY A 155 1.07 7.21 14.47
CA GLY A 155 2.11 6.54 13.71
C GLY A 155 2.31 7.18 12.35
N THR A 156 2.97 6.43 11.48
CA THR A 156 3.29 6.84 10.12
C THR A 156 2.65 5.91 9.09
N ALA A 157 2.66 6.28 7.81
CA ALA A 157 2.23 5.40 6.73
C ALA A 157 3.05 4.09 6.71
N LEU A 158 4.30 4.14 7.13
CA LEU A 158 5.13 2.95 7.28
C LEU A 158 4.62 2.02 8.40
N ASP A 159 4.13 2.61 9.52
CA ASP A 159 3.48 1.83 10.58
C ASP A 159 2.16 1.22 10.09
N VAL A 160 1.44 1.90 9.19
CA VAL A 160 0.27 1.34 8.51
C VAL A 160 0.66 0.12 7.67
N LEU A 161 1.69 0.24 6.83
CA LEU A 161 2.14 -0.87 5.97
C LEU A 161 2.57 -2.09 6.78
N ARG A 162 3.13 -1.90 7.97
CA ARG A 162 3.45 -3.00 8.90
C ARG A 162 2.22 -3.77 9.38
N ASN A 163 1.02 -3.20 9.24
CA ASN A 163 -0.25 -3.84 9.58
C ASN A 163 -0.93 -4.53 8.38
N VAL A 164 -0.33 -4.49 7.18
CA VAL A 164 -0.92 -5.05 5.96
C VAL A 164 -0.43 -6.49 5.76
N PRO A 165 -1.31 -7.48 5.50
CA PRO A 165 -0.91 -8.84 5.16
C PRO A 165 0.07 -8.90 3.98
N ALA A 166 0.99 -9.85 4.02
CA ALA A 166 2.02 -10.10 3.01
C ALA A 166 3.00 -8.93 2.75
N VAL A 167 2.81 -7.75 3.35
CA VAL A 167 3.74 -6.61 3.27
C VAL A 167 4.74 -6.68 4.41
N ASP A 168 6.02 -6.58 4.14
CA ASP A 168 7.07 -6.45 5.15
C ASP A 168 7.83 -5.13 5.02
N VAL A 169 8.37 -4.65 6.14
CA VAL A 169 9.19 -3.45 6.22
C VAL A 169 10.41 -3.79 7.06
N ASP A 170 11.58 -3.74 6.46
CA ASP A 170 12.84 -4.08 7.10
C ASP A 170 13.35 -2.98 8.05
N ILE A 171 14.58 -3.14 8.57
CA ILE A 171 15.19 -2.15 9.46
C ILE A 171 15.65 -0.89 8.72
N ASP A 172 15.86 -0.96 7.42
CA ASP A 172 16.21 0.15 6.56
C ASP A 172 14.98 0.86 5.98
N ASN A 173 13.76 0.50 6.47
CA ASN A 173 12.45 0.96 6.01
C ASN A 173 12.09 0.51 4.58
N VAL A 174 12.82 -0.42 3.99
CA VAL A 174 12.50 -0.97 2.67
C VAL A 174 11.22 -1.80 2.76
N VAL A 175 10.25 -1.44 1.92
CA VAL A 175 8.97 -2.14 1.82
C VAL A 175 9.12 -3.32 0.87
N SER A 176 8.59 -4.47 1.26
CA SER A 176 8.58 -5.67 0.43
C SER A 176 7.21 -6.34 0.46
N LEU A 177 6.89 -7.05 -0.62
CA LEU A 177 5.69 -7.87 -0.73
C LEU A 177 6.11 -9.33 -0.93
N ARG A 178 5.65 -10.22 -0.04
CA ARG A 178 6.02 -11.65 -0.08
C ARG A 178 7.54 -11.87 -0.02
N GLY A 179 8.24 -11.04 0.74
CA GLY A 179 9.70 -11.09 0.86
C GLY A 179 10.48 -10.51 -0.32
N ASN A 180 9.81 -9.96 -1.34
CA ASN A 180 10.44 -9.33 -2.48
C ASN A 180 10.32 -7.80 -2.38
N SER A 181 11.46 -7.09 -2.40
CA SER A 181 11.55 -5.63 -2.33
C SER A 181 11.30 -4.91 -3.66
N GLY A 182 11.17 -5.64 -4.77
CA GLY A 182 10.82 -5.06 -6.07
C GLY A 182 9.33 -4.71 -6.19
N VAL A 183 8.63 -4.47 -5.10
CA VAL A 183 7.24 -3.99 -5.09
C VAL A 183 7.17 -2.53 -5.46
N VAL A 184 6.21 -2.17 -6.32
CA VAL A 184 5.91 -0.77 -6.61
C VAL A 184 5.00 -0.21 -5.52
N VAL A 185 5.47 0.79 -4.81
CA VAL A 185 4.62 1.54 -3.88
C VAL A 185 4.07 2.77 -4.58
N GLN A 186 2.76 2.88 -4.57
CA GLN A 186 2.01 3.99 -5.14
C GLN A 186 1.42 4.86 -4.04
N ILE A 187 1.27 6.14 -4.34
CA ILE A 187 0.50 7.08 -3.53
C ILE A 187 -0.63 7.61 -4.41
N ASN A 188 -1.87 7.35 -3.99
CA ASN A 188 -3.07 7.68 -4.76
C ASN A 188 -3.05 7.11 -6.19
N GLY A 189 -2.59 5.86 -6.37
CA GLY A 189 -2.53 5.17 -7.65
C GLY A 189 -1.33 5.58 -8.53
N ARG A 190 -0.32 6.26 -7.99
CA ARG A 190 0.87 6.72 -8.72
C ARG A 190 2.14 6.19 -8.11
N ALA A 191 2.98 5.57 -8.92
CA ALA A 191 4.28 5.09 -8.48
C ALA A 191 5.13 6.24 -7.90
N SER A 192 5.87 5.95 -6.85
CA SER A 192 6.88 6.86 -6.31
C SER A 192 8.17 6.72 -7.11
N LEU A 193 8.87 7.82 -7.34
CA LEU A 193 10.21 7.84 -7.95
C LEU A 193 11.32 7.64 -6.92
N LEU A 194 10.97 7.66 -5.63
CA LEU A 194 11.95 7.47 -4.57
C LEU A 194 12.51 6.04 -4.63
N LYS A 195 13.81 5.92 -4.46
CA LYS A 195 14.49 4.63 -4.24
C LYS A 195 13.86 3.91 -3.05
N PRO A 196 13.92 2.59 -2.95
CA PRO A 196 13.21 1.85 -1.89
C PRO A 196 13.47 2.34 -0.47
N ALA A 197 14.71 2.68 -0.13
CA ALA A 197 15.04 3.21 1.20
C ALA A 197 14.55 4.65 1.41
N GLN A 198 14.67 5.51 0.39
CA GLN A 198 14.18 6.88 0.40
C GLN A 198 12.65 6.92 0.52
N LEU A 199 11.96 6.06 -0.26
CA LEU A 199 10.52 5.87 -0.17
C LEU A 199 10.10 5.44 1.24
N GLY A 200 10.82 4.49 1.82
CA GLY A 200 10.59 4.06 3.21
C GLY A 200 10.76 5.22 4.20
N ASN A 201 11.75 6.06 4.00
CA ASN A 201 11.97 7.25 4.81
C ASN A 201 10.83 8.27 4.63
N PHE A 202 10.40 8.53 3.40
CA PHE A 202 9.24 9.38 3.12
C PHE A 202 7.96 8.84 3.79
N LEU A 203 7.69 7.55 3.68
CA LEU A 203 6.54 6.91 4.32
C LEU A 203 6.65 6.91 5.86
N ALA A 204 7.87 6.91 6.40
CA ALA A 204 8.11 7.06 7.84
C ALA A 204 7.81 8.48 8.35
N GLN A 205 7.70 9.47 7.46
CA GLN A 205 7.36 10.86 7.78
C GLN A 205 5.88 11.15 7.59
N LEU A 206 5.22 10.44 6.67
CA LEU A 206 3.81 10.65 6.36
C LEU A 206 2.94 10.16 7.53
N PRO A 207 2.22 11.04 8.24
CA PRO A 207 1.36 10.63 9.36
C PRO A 207 0.31 9.61 8.93
N SER A 208 0.11 8.59 9.74
CA SER A 208 -0.91 7.55 9.50
C SER A 208 -2.33 8.11 9.38
N ASP A 209 -2.60 9.22 10.05
CA ASP A 209 -3.90 9.88 10.01
C ASP A 209 -4.24 10.49 8.63
N MET A 210 -3.24 10.65 7.76
CA MET A 210 -3.42 11.06 6.36
C MET A 210 -3.83 9.88 5.46
N VAL A 211 -3.60 8.63 5.89
CA VAL A 211 -3.91 7.43 5.11
C VAL A 211 -5.36 7.03 5.32
N ASP A 212 -6.08 6.76 4.24
CA ASP A 212 -7.44 6.23 4.27
C ASP A 212 -7.44 4.69 4.24
N LYS A 213 -6.76 4.12 3.25
CA LYS A 213 -6.65 2.68 3.02
C LYS A 213 -5.33 2.33 2.33
N VAL A 214 -4.97 1.06 2.39
CA VAL A 214 -3.89 0.48 1.60
C VAL A 214 -4.47 -0.61 0.72
N GLU A 215 -4.17 -0.56 -0.57
CA GLU A 215 -4.57 -1.57 -1.54
C GLU A 215 -3.33 -2.37 -1.96
N VAL A 216 -3.42 -3.68 -1.90
CA VAL A 216 -2.38 -4.60 -2.36
C VAL A 216 -2.88 -5.29 -3.61
N VAL A 217 -2.19 -5.08 -4.73
CA VAL A 217 -2.50 -5.66 -6.05
C VAL A 217 -1.35 -6.58 -6.44
N PRO A 218 -1.42 -7.87 -6.14
CA PRO A 218 -0.31 -8.79 -6.40
C PRO A 218 -0.10 -9.03 -7.89
N ASN A 219 -1.18 -9.03 -8.67
CA ASN A 219 -1.17 -9.33 -10.11
C ASN A 219 -1.95 -8.26 -10.89
N PRO A 220 -1.34 -7.07 -11.16
CA PRO A 220 -2.03 -5.95 -11.76
C PRO A 220 -2.44 -6.20 -13.20
N SER A 221 -3.53 -5.53 -13.62
CA SER A 221 -4.07 -5.58 -14.98
C SER A 221 -3.25 -4.74 -15.96
N ALA A 222 -3.54 -4.86 -17.27
CA ALA A 222 -2.88 -4.09 -18.33
C ALA A 222 -3.09 -2.56 -18.21
N ARG A 223 -4.09 -2.11 -17.48
CA ARG A 223 -4.37 -0.70 -17.19
C ARG A 223 -3.31 -0.10 -16.26
N GLU A 224 -2.79 -0.92 -15.35
CA GLU A 224 -1.81 -0.47 -14.36
C GLU A 224 -0.42 -0.38 -14.97
N ASN A 225 0.47 0.39 -14.33
CA ASN A 225 1.87 0.41 -14.71
C ASN A 225 2.48 -0.99 -14.44
N PRO A 226 3.10 -1.65 -15.45
CA PRO A 226 3.67 -2.98 -15.29
C PRO A 226 4.98 -2.99 -14.50
N GLU A 227 5.46 -1.85 -14.01
CA GLU A 227 6.69 -1.74 -13.22
C GLU A 227 6.63 -2.57 -11.94
N GLY A 228 7.79 -3.12 -11.54
CA GLY A 228 7.98 -3.89 -10.31
C GLY A 228 7.68 -5.38 -10.47
N ASP A 229 8.37 -6.21 -9.72
CA ASP A 229 8.33 -7.67 -9.85
C ASP A 229 7.43 -8.37 -8.81
N ALA A 230 7.07 -7.70 -7.73
CA ALA A 230 6.32 -8.29 -6.63
C ALA A 230 4.83 -7.94 -6.60
N GLY A 231 4.39 -6.90 -7.29
CA GLY A 231 3.03 -6.36 -7.21
C GLY A 231 3.02 -4.86 -6.94
N ILE A 232 1.84 -4.35 -6.64
CA ILE A 232 1.62 -2.94 -6.30
C ILE A 232 1.08 -2.84 -4.88
N ILE A 233 1.61 -1.89 -4.11
CA ILE A 233 1.03 -1.44 -2.85
C ILE A 233 0.62 0.02 -3.03
N ASN A 234 -0.68 0.29 -3.07
CA ASN A 234 -1.21 1.64 -3.25
C ASN A 234 -1.66 2.20 -1.90
N ILE A 235 -1.02 3.28 -1.47
CA ILE A 235 -1.39 4.04 -0.27
C ILE A 235 -2.35 5.14 -0.69
N VAL A 236 -3.62 4.98 -0.33
CA VAL A 236 -4.67 5.96 -0.64
C VAL A 236 -4.74 6.98 0.49
N LEU A 237 -4.48 8.23 0.18
CA LEU A 237 -4.60 9.33 1.12
C LEU A 237 -6.04 9.82 1.20
N LYS A 238 -6.43 10.33 2.36
CA LYS A 238 -7.75 10.94 2.56
C LYS A 238 -7.93 12.16 1.64
N ARG A 239 -9.01 12.20 0.92
CA ARG A 239 -9.35 13.28 -0.02
C ARG A 239 -10.70 13.92 0.25
N ARG A 240 -11.57 13.28 0.99
CA ARG A 240 -12.95 13.74 1.22
C ARG A 240 -13.28 13.87 2.69
N VAL A 241 -14.18 14.77 2.94
CA VAL A 241 -14.82 15.01 4.21
C VAL A 241 -16.33 14.98 4.02
N ASP A 242 -17.06 14.70 5.09
CA ASP A 242 -18.51 14.78 5.07
C ASP A 242 -18.98 16.23 4.82
N ALA A 243 -20.25 16.38 4.44
CA ALA A 243 -20.84 17.71 4.20
C ALA A 243 -20.62 18.63 5.41
N GLY A 244 -20.10 19.81 5.13
CA GLY A 244 -19.71 20.82 6.12
C GLY A 244 -18.23 20.81 6.41
N THR A 245 -17.83 21.23 7.61
CA THR A 245 -16.45 21.31 8.06
C THR A 245 -16.16 20.24 9.09
N SER A 246 -15.08 19.50 8.93
CA SER A 246 -14.58 18.52 9.89
C SER A 246 -13.06 18.49 9.92
N GLY A 247 -12.47 18.03 11.01
CA GLY A 247 -11.03 17.94 11.11
C GLY A 247 -10.59 17.18 12.36
N GLY A 248 -9.27 17.09 12.52
CA GLY A 248 -8.64 16.41 13.63
C GLY A 248 -7.27 16.97 13.96
N LEU A 249 -6.86 16.75 15.20
CA LEU A 249 -5.54 17.07 15.73
C LEU A 249 -4.97 15.83 16.42
N THR A 250 -3.72 15.51 16.13
CA THR A 250 -2.97 14.42 16.77
C THR A 250 -1.72 14.99 17.39
N LEU A 251 -1.49 14.66 18.67
CA LEU A 251 -0.25 14.96 19.39
C LEU A 251 0.33 13.65 19.90
N GLY A 252 1.63 13.44 19.68
CA GLY A 252 2.30 12.22 20.11
C GLY A 252 3.71 12.47 20.64
N GLY A 253 4.12 11.62 21.57
CA GLY A 253 5.45 11.62 22.14
C GLY A 253 5.91 10.22 22.52
N GLY A 254 7.22 10.00 22.54
CA GLY A 254 7.77 8.68 22.85
C GLY A 254 9.16 8.67 23.46
N THR A 255 9.57 7.51 23.96
CA THR A 255 10.82 7.30 24.71
C THR A 255 12.08 7.48 23.88
N THR A 256 12.00 7.40 22.54
CA THR A 256 13.15 7.59 21.62
C THR A 256 13.38 9.05 21.24
N GLY A 257 12.85 10.01 22.01
CA GLY A 257 12.83 11.42 21.63
C GLY A 257 11.86 11.71 20.47
N ARG A 258 10.88 10.82 20.26
CA ARG A 258 9.84 10.99 19.29
C ARG A 258 8.89 12.10 19.69
N ALA A 259 8.63 13.01 18.77
CA ALA A 259 7.58 14.02 18.87
C ALA A 259 6.83 14.05 17.56
N GLU A 260 5.51 14.12 17.65
CA GLU A 260 4.60 14.10 16.50
C GLU A 260 3.47 15.08 16.69
N ILE A 261 3.20 15.89 15.67
CA ILE A 261 2.05 16.77 15.57
C ILE A 261 1.41 16.52 14.22
N GLY A 262 0.11 16.19 14.22
CA GLY A 262 -0.68 15.98 13.01
C GLY A 262 -1.95 16.81 13.07
N GLY A 263 -2.34 17.43 11.97
CA GLY A 263 -3.61 18.14 11.86
C GLY A 263 -4.22 17.98 10.48
N ASN A 264 -5.54 17.91 10.41
CA ASN A 264 -6.25 17.91 9.15
C ASN A 264 -7.53 18.73 9.24
N LEU A 265 -7.91 19.32 8.12
CA LEU A 265 -9.12 20.11 7.97
C LEU A 265 -9.73 19.81 6.61
N GLY A 266 -11.01 19.59 6.57
CA GLY A 266 -11.75 19.38 5.36
C GLY A 266 -13.04 20.16 5.33
N TYR A 267 -13.44 20.54 4.14
CA TYR A 267 -14.68 21.24 3.84
C TYR A 267 -15.35 20.64 2.62
N GLN A 268 -16.65 20.36 2.70
CA GLN A 268 -17.47 19.99 1.56
C GLN A 268 -18.78 20.77 1.58
N GLY A 269 -18.99 21.60 0.55
CA GLY A 269 -20.19 22.40 0.38
C GLY A 269 -20.49 22.68 -1.08
N GLY A 270 -21.70 22.33 -1.53
CA GLY A 270 -22.08 22.49 -2.92
C GLY A 270 -21.13 21.75 -3.90
N PRO A 271 -20.62 22.44 -4.94
CA PRO A 271 -19.70 21.81 -5.91
C PRO A 271 -18.26 21.66 -5.41
N LEU A 272 -17.90 22.32 -4.28
CA LEU A 272 -16.52 22.43 -3.78
C LEU A 272 -16.26 21.41 -2.69
N SER A 273 -15.16 20.67 -2.81
CA SER A 273 -14.54 19.87 -1.78
C SER A 273 -13.09 20.31 -1.57
N LEU A 274 -12.70 20.54 -0.31
CA LEU A 274 -11.34 20.91 0.07
C LEU A 274 -10.88 19.98 1.21
N TYR A 275 -9.64 19.56 1.16
CA TYR A 275 -8.98 18.83 2.22
C TYR A 275 -7.54 19.30 2.34
N GLY A 276 -7.09 19.53 3.56
CA GLY A 276 -5.71 19.86 3.87
C GLY A 276 -5.24 19.11 5.10
N SER A 277 -3.99 18.70 5.11
CA SER A 277 -3.37 18.12 6.30
C SER A 277 -1.92 18.53 6.43
N TYR A 278 -1.49 18.63 7.66
CA TYR A 278 -0.12 18.92 8.07
C TYR A 278 0.37 17.88 9.05
N GLY A 279 1.61 17.46 8.91
CA GLY A 279 2.30 16.56 9.81
C GLY A 279 3.70 17.05 10.12
N PHE A 280 4.07 16.98 11.38
CA PHE A 280 5.41 17.16 11.89
C PHE A 280 5.86 15.87 12.58
N LEU A 281 7.07 15.41 12.32
CA LEU A 281 7.68 14.26 12.96
C LEU A 281 9.14 14.52 13.28
N ARG A 282 9.53 14.27 14.52
CA ARG A 282 10.90 14.07 14.97
C ARG A 282 11.00 12.68 15.59
N ASP A 283 12.00 11.90 15.19
CA ASP A 283 12.23 10.56 15.77
C ASP A 283 13.74 10.28 15.76
N ASN A 284 14.26 9.67 16.81
CA ASN A 284 15.65 9.23 16.88
C ASN A 284 15.69 7.73 17.06
N ARG A 285 16.27 7.02 16.10
CA ARG A 285 16.38 5.56 16.11
C ARG A 285 17.82 5.16 15.85
N PRO A 286 18.65 5.17 16.91
CA PRO A 286 20.05 4.77 16.77
C PRO A 286 20.15 3.33 16.29
N ARG A 287 21.18 3.05 15.52
CA ARG A 287 21.49 1.75 14.96
C ARG A 287 22.88 1.32 15.40
N THR A 288 23.00 0.03 15.70
CA THR A 288 24.29 -0.62 15.91
C THR A 288 24.51 -1.67 14.84
N GLU A 289 25.74 -1.83 14.39
CA GLU A 289 26.14 -2.86 13.44
C GLU A 289 27.44 -3.49 13.89
N THR A 290 27.51 -4.82 13.83
CA THR A 290 28.75 -5.55 14.02
C THR A 290 28.98 -6.45 12.82
N ILE A 291 30.19 -6.40 12.27
CA ILE A 291 30.63 -7.26 11.18
C ILE A 291 31.83 -8.06 11.70
N TYR A 292 31.83 -9.34 11.41
CA TYR A 292 32.96 -10.23 11.59
C TYR A 292 33.28 -10.87 10.26
N ARG A 293 34.53 -10.74 9.80
CA ARG A 293 35.00 -11.30 8.53
C ARG A 293 36.24 -12.15 8.77
N GLU A 294 36.23 -13.32 8.19
CA GLU A 294 37.37 -14.24 8.07
C GLU A 294 37.88 -14.22 6.62
N ASN A 295 39.14 -13.86 6.42
CA ASN A 295 39.77 -13.74 5.12
C ASN A 295 40.48 -15.05 4.76
N THR A 296 39.77 -15.94 4.01
CA THR A 296 40.26 -17.29 3.67
C THR A 296 41.25 -17.31 2.52
N TYR A 297 41.50 -16.19 1.85
CA TYR A 297 42.47 -16.05 0.77
C TYR A 297 43.89 -15.76 1.26
N LEU A 298 44.06 -15.47 2.55
CA LEU A 298 45.39 -15.23 3.17
C LEU A 298 45.87 -16.47 3.92
N THR A 299 47.21 -16.62 3.92
CA THR A 299 47.87 -17.66 4.72
C THR A 299 49.02 -17.03 5.46
N PRO A 300 49.00 -16.98 6.81
CA PRO A 300 47.94 -17.44 7.68
C PRO A 300 46.65 -16.65 7.55
N LEU A 301 45.53 -17.21 8.06
CA LEU A 301 44.22 -16.57 8.09
C LEU A 301 44.29 -15.22 8.84
N THR A 302 43.49 -14.26 8.41
CA THR A 302 43.29 -13.01 9.15
C THR A 302 41.80 -12.74 9.34
N TYR A 303 41.47 -11.93 10.32
CA TYR A 303 40.10 -11.58 10.63
C TYR A 303 39.94 -10.07 10.72
N LEU A 304 38.71 -9.60 10.46
CA LEU A 304 38.31 -8.21 10.65
C LEU A 304 37.04 -8.18 11.50
N GLU A 305 37.08 -7.38 12.55
CA GLU A 305 35.90 -7.02 13.34
C GLU A 305 35.57 -5.55 13.17
N GLU A 306 34.34 -5.26 12.81
CA GLU A 306 33.82 -3.89 12.72
C GLU A 306 32.69 -3.72 13.74
N THR A 307 32.74 -2.63 14.50
CA THR A 307 31.64 -2.23 15.40
C THR A 307 31.23 -0.81 15.08
N GLY A 308 30.02 -0.65 14.57
CA GLY A 308 29.46 0.62 14.15
C GLY A 308 28.31 1.09 15.02
N ASN A 309 28.27 2.40 15.28
CA ASN A 309 27.15 3.07 15.94
C ASN A 309 26.70 4.24 15.08
N ARG A 310 25.47 4.21 14.59
CA ARG A 310 24.88 5.26 13.76
C ARG A 310 23.73 5.92 14.49
N SER A 311 23.68 7.24 14.48
CA SER A 311 22.55 8.05 14.95
C SER A 311 21.99 8.86 13.79
N GLN A 312 20.69 8.83 13.61
CA GLN A 312 19.95 9.60 12.62
C GLN A 312 18.78 10.27 13.31
N VAL A 313 18.70 11.58 13.20
CA VAL A 313 17.64 12.38 13.84
C VAL A 313 16.91 13.19 12.77
N PRO A 314 15.92 12.58 12.11
CA PRO A 314 15.08 13.28 11.15
C PRO A 314 14.15 14.29 11.83
N LEU A 315 14.01 15.44 11.19
CA LEU A 315 13.02 16.46 11.44
C LEU A 315 12.23 16.66 10.16
N ALA A 316 10.99 16.21 10.14
CA ALA A 316 10.19 16.18 8.93
C ALA A 316 8.92 17.01 9.04
N HIS A 317 8.58 17.70 7.96
CA HIS A 317 7.32 18.43 7.78
C HIS A 317 6.65 17.93 6.50
N THR A 318 5.38 17.58 6.58
CA THR A 318 4.59 17.14 5.42
C THR A 318 3.29 17.91 5.36
N LEU A 319 2.99 18.50 4.21
CA LEU A 319 1.74 19.17 3.91
C LEU A 319 1.07 18.45 2.74
N THR A 320 -0.22 18.13 2.87
CA THR A 320 -1.02 17.65 1.73
C THR A 320 -2.24 18.54 1.53
N GLY A 321 -2.61 18.75 0.28
CA GLY A 321 -3.80 19.49 -0.09
C GLY A 321 -4.53 18.78 -1.22
N SER A 322 -5.87 18.76 -1.15
CA SER A 322 -6.74 18.29 -2.24
C SER A 322 -7.89 19.25 -2.43
N ALA A 323 -8.18 19.59 -3.67
CA ALA A 323 -9.31 20.39 -4.07
C ALA A 323 -10.08 19.67 -5.17
N GLY A 324 -11.40 19.59 -5.05
CA GLY A 324 -12.29 19.07 -6.07
C GLY A 324 -13.39 20.09 -6.35
N TYR A 325 -13.69 20.34 -7.62
CA TYR A 325 -14.73 21.23 -8.03
C TYR A 325 -15.59 20.64 -9.16
N LYS A 326 -16.87 20.46 -8.90
CA LYS A 326 -17.84 19.99 -9.90
C LYS A 326 -18.26 21.18 -10.76
N LEU A 327 -17.82 21.24 -12.02
CA LEU A 327 -18.21 22.25 -13.00
C LEU A 327 -19.67 22.11 -13.43
N GLY A 328 -20.25 20.93 -13.26
CA GLY A 328 -21.62 20.58 -13.62
C GLY A 328 -21.90 19.12 -13.26
N PRO A 329 -22.99 18.54 -13.81
CA PRO A 329 -23.32 17.14 -13.53
C PRO A 329 -22.35 16.14 -14.17
N HIS A 330 -21.59 16.56 -15.17
CA HIS A 330 -20.75 15.70 -16.00
C HIS A 330 -19.24 15.92 -15.79
N ASP A 331 -18.83 17.08 -15.30
CA ASP A 331 -17.43 17.47 -15.24
C ASP A 331 -16.97 17.76 -13.82
N GLU A 332 -15.83 17.17 -13.44
CA GLU A 332 -15.17 17.39 -12.17
C GLU A 332 -13.69 17.70 -12.43
N LEU A 333 -13.20 18.79 -11.85
CA LEU A 333 -11.78 19.12 -11.76
C LEU A 333 -11.25 18.74 -10.38
N SER A 334 -10.03 18.25 -10.34
CA SER A 334 -9.33 17.96 -9.09
C SER A 334 -7.89 18.47 -9.15
N ALA A 335 -7.39 18.88 -7.99
CA ALA A 335 -6.00 19.25 -7.80
C ALA A 335 -5.52 18.65 -6.48
N ASP A 336 -4.40 17.95 -6.52
CA ASP A 336 -3.76 17.38 -5.36
C ASP A 336 -2.32 17.89 -5.27
N VAL A 337 -1.87 18.21 -4.06
CA VAL A 337 -0.51 18.63 -3.77
C VAL A 337 0.03 17.89 -2.56
N VAL A 338 1.27 17.41 -2.67
CA VAL A 338 2.07 16.89 -1.54
C VAL A 338 3.36 17.69 -1.49
N TYR A 339 3.65 18.28 -0.35
CA TYR A 339 4.91 18.97 -0.06
C TYR A 339 5.50 18.34 1.19
N SER A 340 6.75 17.91 1.11
CA SER A 340 7.45 17.32 2.25
C SER A 340 8.89 17.79 2.29
N THR A 341 9.36 18.14 3.49
CA THR A 341 10.78 18.42 3.76
C THR A 341 11.23 17.58 4.93
N ARG A 342 12.49 17.15 4.86
CA ARG A 342 13.15 16.46 5.96
C ARG A 342 14.58 16.93 6.04
N ALA A 343 14.97 17.43 7.21
CA ALA A 343 16.35 17.65 7.57
C ALA A 343 16.81 16.53 8.50
N GLU A 344 17.88 15.85 8.16
CA GLU A 344 18.42 14.76 8.99
C GLU A 344 19.88 15.01 9.33
N ALA A 345 20.16 15.16 10.63
CA ALA A 345 21.51 15.10 11.12
C ALA A 345 21.94 13.64 11.29
N GLU A 346 23.07 13.30 10.71
CA GLU A 346 23.65 11.95 10.75
C GLU A 346 25.01 11.97 11.45
N ALA A 347 25.22 10.97 12.31
CA ALA A 347 26.54 10.68 12.90
C ALA A 347 26.75 9.17 12.91
N ASN A 348 27.88 8.72 12.41
CA ASN A 348 28.27 7.32 12.37
C ASN A 348 29.71 7.17 12.85
N GLY A 349 29.97 6.25 13.78
CA GLY A 349 31.30 5.89 14.24
C GLY A 349 31.51 4.40 14.05
N ILE A 350 32.62 4.00 13.41
CA ILE A 350 32.99 2.61 13.16
C ILE A 350 34.36 2.39 13.77
N LEU A 351 34.52 1.33 14.57
CA LEU A 351 35.78 0.83 15.06
C LEU A 351 36.14 -0.44 14.28
N TYR A 352 37.34 -0.49 13.73
CA TYR A 352 37.91 -1.62 13.01
C TYR A 352 39.00 -2.27 13.83
N ARG A 353 39.00 -3.60 13.90
CA ARG A 353 40.02 -4.41 14.57
C ARG A 353 40.49 -5.49 13.58
N ASP A 354 41.71 -5.35 13.11
CA ASP A 354 42.37 -6.40 12.33
C ASP A 354 43.00 -7.39 13.28
N LEU A 355 42.81 -8.68 13.01
CA LEU A 355 43.31 -9.76 13.88
C LEU A 355 44.10 -10.76 13.06
N ASP A 356 45.15 -11.31 13.65
CA ASP A 356 45.93 -12.41 13.11
C ASP A 356 45.24 -13.80 13.30
N ALA A 357 45.91 -14.85 12.87
CA ALA A 357 45.43 -16.23 13.00
C ALA A 357 45.22 -16.69 14.46
N ALA A 358 45.85 -16.05 15.43
CA ALA A 358 45.67 -16.28 16.87
C ALA A 358 44.62 -15.35 17.48
N HIS A 359 43.91 -14.55 16.68
CA HIS A 359 43.00 -13.51 17.11
C HIS A 359 43.65 -12.38 17.94
N ALA A 360 44.96 -12.19 17.80
CA ALA A 360 45.64 -11.04 18.38
C ALA A 360 45.40 -9.80 17.49
N VAL A 361 45.19 -8.64 18.11
CA VAL A 361 44.98 -7.40 17.40
C VAL A 361 46.28 -6.96 16.71
N THR A 362 46.25 -6.85 15.39
CA THR A 362 47.37 -6.40 14.53
C THR A 362 47.18 -4.98 14.02
N GLY A 363 45.94 -4.52 13.97
CA GLY A 363 45.57 -3.18 13.58
C GLY A 363 44.33 -2.69 14.32
N LEU A 364 44.31 -1.42 14.68
CA LEU A 364 43.14 -0.78 15.28
C LEU A 364 42.96 0.60 14.61
N SER A 365 41.76 0.85 14.14
CA SER A 365 41.41 2.15 13.54
C SER A 365 39.97 2.54 13.81
N ASP A 366 39.69 3.83 13.81
CA ASP A 366 38.32 4.32 13.86
C ASP A 366 38.01 5.27 12.69
N ARG A 367 36.71 5.31 12.32
CA ARG A 367 36.19 6.20 11.30
C ARG A 367 34.93 6.88 11.79
N TRP A 368 34.91 8.20 11.77
CA TRP A 368 33.76 9.01 12.16
C TRP A 368 33.23 9.75 10.95
N THR A 369 31.93 9.64 10.74
CA THR A 369 31.21 10.34 9.71
C THR A 369 30.15 11.23 10.35
N ARG A 370 30.11 12.49 9.95
CA ARG A 370 29.09 13.47 10.39
C ARG A 370 28.59 14.22 9.18
N GLY A 371 27.29 14.35 9.04
CA GLY A 371 26.72 15.04 7.91
C GLY A 371 25.26 15.41 8.12
N THR A 372 24.70 15.97 7.07
CA THR A 372 23.26 16.18 6.93
C THR A 372 22.77 15.51 5.66
N ASN A 373 21.55 15.03 5.71
CA ASN A 373 20.81 14.56 4.54
C ASN A 373 19.47 15.30 4.49
N ASP A 374 19.36 16.24 3.58
CA ASP A 374 18.16 17.05 3.40
C ASP A 374 17.33 16.47 2.25
N GLU A 375 16.07 16.23 2.54
CA GLU A 375 15.10 15.74 1.54
C GLU A 375 14.03 16.80 1.28
N PHE A 376 13.66 16.96 0.03
CA PHE A 376 12.55 17.76 -0.43
C PHE A 376 11.74 16.97 -1.42
N THR A 377 10.42 16.97 -1.29
CA THR A 377 9.48 16.33 -2.23
C THR A 377 8.33 17.29 -2.50
N PHE A 378 8.06 17.53 -3.76
CA PHE A 378 6.89 18.28 -4.24
C PHE A 378 6.20 17.48 -5.34
N ILE A 379 4.93 17.16 -5.12
CA ILE A 379 4.09 16.45 -6.09
C ILE A 379 2.84 17.31 -6.32
N ALA A 380 2.55 17.62 -7.58
CA ALA A 380 1.32 18.26 -7.98
C ALA A 380 0.61 17.41 -9.03
N THR A 381 -0.69 17.24 -8.88
CA THR A 381 -1.53 16.47 -9.80
C THR A 381 -2.78 17.28 -10.13
N LEU A 382 -3.07 17.43 -11.41
CA LEU A 382 -4.30 18.02 -11.92
C LEU A 382 -5.11 16.96 -12.64
N GLY A 383 -6.37 16.81 -12.28
CA GLY A 383 -7.28 15.82 -12.84
C GLY A 383 -8.52 16.48 -13.43
N HIS A 384 -8.96 15.94 -14.55
CA HIS A 384 -10.27 16.23 -15.13
C HIS A 384 -11.00 14.90 -15.38
N LYS A 385 -12.23 14.82 -14.90
CA LYS A 385 -13.13 13.69 -15.12
C LYS A 385 -14.37 14.20 -15.84
N HIS A 386 -14.64 13.62 -17.01
CA HIS A 386 -15.88 13.80 -17.74
C HIS A 386 -16.70 12.52 -17.73
N VAL A 387 -17.96 12.61 -17.29
CA VAL A 387 -18.92 11.51 -17.29
C VAL A 387 -19.91 11.75 -18.42
N PHE A 388 -19.88 10.91 -19.43
CA PHE A 388 -20.84 10.93 -20.54
C PHE A 388 -22.24 10.48 -20.08
N SER A 389 -23.22 10.60 -20.94
CA SER A 389 -24.54 10.04 -20.68
C SER A 389 -24.48 8.50 -20.54
N GLY A 390 -24.95 7.97 -19.43
CA GLY A 390 -24.92 6.54 -19.06
C GLY A 390 -23.88 6.22 -17.99
N ASP A 391 -24.23 5.23 -17.15
CA ASP A 391 -23.39 4.81 -16.03
C ASP A 391 -22.11 4.12 -16.54
N GLY A 392 -20.97 4.50 -15.99
CA GLY A 392 -19.69 3.90 -16.32
C GLY A 392 -19.01 4.40 -17.61
N HIS A 393 -19.65 5.32 -18.38
CA HIS A 393 -19.07 5.93 -19.57
C HIS A 393 -18.33 7.21 -19.15
N LYS A 394 -17.01 7.19 -19.16
CA LYS A 394 -16.19 8.27 -18.63
C LYS A 394 -14.84 8.41 -19.32
N LEU A 395 -14.32 9.63 -19.28
CA LEU A 395 -12.96 10.01 -19.66
C LEU A 395 -12.30 10.63 -18.44
N THR A 396 -11.11 10.18 -18.11
CA THR A 396 -10.30 10.77 -17.03
C THR A 396 -8.96 11.19 -17.62
N THR A 397 -8.57 12.44 -17.42
CA THR A 397 -7.28 12.97 -17.82
C THR A 397 -6.53 13.45 -16.58
N GLU A 398 -5.28 13.14 -16.49
CA GLU A 398 -4.43 13.50 -15.37
C GLU A 398 -3.06 13.98 -15.85
N LEU A 399 -2.65 15.12 -15.32
CA LEU A 399 -1.32 15.70 -15.47
C LEU A 399 -0.64 15.66 -14.10
N ARG A 400 0.57 15.15 -14.03
CA ARG A 400 1.35 15.11 -12.81
C ARG A 400 2.75 15.67 -13.03
N PHE A 401 3.18 16.43 -12.05
CA PHE A 401 4.55 16.86 -11.85
C PHE A 401 5.05 16.37 -10.49
N ASN A 402 6.24 15.80 -10.46
CA ASN A 402 6.91 15.35 -9.24
C ASN A 402 8.36 15.84 -9.30
N ARG A 403 8.78 16.56 -8.26
CA ARG A 403 10.16 17.03 -8.06
C ARG A 403 10.65 16.59 -6.70
N GLN A 404 11.85 16.04 -6.69
CA GLN A 404 12.50 15.65 -5.46
C GLN A 404 13.94 16.15 -5.44
N ARG A 405 14.47 16.29 -4.24
CA ARG A 405 15.87 16.60 -3.99
C ARG A 405 16.28 15.89 -2.72
N GLU A 406 17.42 15.23 -2.75
CA GLU A 406 18.01 14.58 -1.59
C GLU A 406 19.52 14.73 -1.61
N GLY A 407 20.11 14.94 -0.45
CA GLY A 407 21.56 14.96 -0.28
C GLY A 407 22.03 15.94 0.76
N GLY A 408 23.33 16.09 0.83
CA GLY A 408 23.98 17.03 1.74
C GLY A 408 25.47 16.80 1.87
N PRO A 409 26.14 17.66 2.64
CA PRO A 409 27.55 17.52 2.96
C PRO A 409 27.79 16.50 4.07
N THR A 410 28.91 15.80 3.97
CA THR A 410 29.38 14.81 4.93
C THR A 410 30.86 15.01 5.18
N SER A 411 31.26 15.13 6.44
CA SER A 411 32.65 15.16 6.87
C SER A 411 33.04 13.82 7.45
N ILE A 412 34.20 13.35 7.09
CA ILE A 412 34.74 12.05 7.48
C ILE A 412 36.10 12.24 8.10
N ALA A 413 36.37 11.56 9.22
CA ALA A 413 37.66 11.49 9.86
C ALA A 413 38.01 10.04 10.16
N ALA A 414 39.17 9.59 9.74
CA ALA A 414 39.70 8.25 10.03
C ALA A 414 41.06 8.36 10.75
N ARG A 415 41.30 7.50 11.75
CA ARG A 415 42.51 7.51 12.58
C ARG A 415 42.99 6.10 12.77
N THR A 416 44.29 5.92 12.79
CA THR A 416 44.95 4.74 13.31
C THR A 416 45.08 4.89 14.83
N LEU A 417 44.80 3.82 15.54
CA LEU A 417 44.85 3.79 17.01
C LEU A 417 45.93 2.83 17.49
N ALA A 418 46.54 3.14 18.59
CA ALA A 418 47.36 2.19 19.34
C ALA A 418 46.47 1.11 20.01
N PRO A 419 47.02 -0.02 20.46
CA PRO A 419 46.24 -1.07 21.10
C PRO A 419 45.43 -0.63 22.35
N ASP A 420 45.89 0.46 23.00
CA ASP A 420 45.19 1.10 24.14
C ASP A 420 44.04 2.04 23.71
N GLY A 421 43.83 2.21 22.39
CA GLY A 421 42.82 3.09 21.82
C GLY A 421 43.22 4.53 21.63
N THR A 422 44.48 4.91 21.93
CA THR A 422 44.97 6.26 21.70
C THR A 422 45.30 6.48 20.22
N PRO A 423 44.99 7.67 19.66
CA PRO A 423 45.35 7.98 18.26
C PRO A 423 46.87 8.02 18.07
N VAL A 424 47.33 7.34 17.00
CA VAL A 424 48.78 7.26 16.66
C VAL A 424 49.15 8.29 15.61
N ASP A 425 48.21 8.64 14.74
CA ASP A 425 48.44 9.56 13.62
C ASP A 425 47.42 10.70 13.60
N THR A 426 47.68 11.68 12.69
CA THR A 426 46.71 12.71 12.37
C THR A 426 45.57 12.10 11.56
N SER A 427 44.36 12.51 11.87
CA SER A 427 43.20 12.06 11.18
C SER A 427 43.29 12.27 9.67
N ALA A 428 43.02 11.22 8.89
CA ALA A 428 42.71 11.39 7.46
C ALA A 428 41.33 12.05 7.36
N LEU A 429 41.27 13.27 6.82
CA LEU A 429 40.04 14.04 6.72
C LEU A 429 39.53 14.05 5.29
N GLU A 430 38.25 13.81 5.16
CA GLU A 430 37.55 13.85 3.88
C GLU A 430 36.29 14.73 3.99
N SER A 431 35.94 15.39 2.91
CA SER A 431 34.67 16.09 2.73
C SER A 431 33.97 15.51 1.51
N GLN A 432 32.72 15.09 1.67
CA GLN A 432 31.91 14.52 0.61
C GLN A 432 30.61 15.31 0.50
N THR A 433 30.16 15.56 -0.72
CA THR A 433 28.85 16.16 -1.00
C THR A 433 28.16 15.34 -2.05
N SER A 434 26.92 14.91 -1.77
CA SER A 434 26.11 14.14 -2.71
C SER A 434 24.74 14.79 -2.84
N TRP A 435 24.24 14.94 -4.08
CA TRP A 435 22.92 15.43 -4.37
C TRP A 435 22.26 14.60 -5.46
N GLU A 436 20.96 14.33 -5.28
CA GLU A 436 20.09 13.67 -6.24
C GLU A 436 18.88 14.55 -6.52
N HIS A 437 18.54 14.71 -7.78
CA HIS A 437 17.46 15.56 -8.26
C HIS A 437 16.60 14.81 -9.27
N PRO A 438 15.66 13.96 -8.84
CA PRO A 438 14.68 13.34 -9.71
C PRO A 438 13.50 14.27 -9.99
N ASP A 439 13.19 14.44 -11.28
CA ASP A 439 11.98 15.12 -11.79
C ASP A 439 11.16 14.16 -12.64
N GLU A 440 9.84 14.20 -12.54
CA GLU A 440 8.91 13.45 -13.41
C GLU A 440 7.78 14.32 -13.90
N TYR A 441 7.48 14.18 -15.19
CA TYR A 441 6.29 14.71 -15.83
C TYR A 441 5.49 13.54 -16.40
N SER A 442 4.22 13.43 -16.09
CA SER A 442 3.38 12.39 -16.66
C SER A 442 2.00 12.88 -17.06
N LEU A 443 1.53 12.33 -18.18
CA LEU A 443 0.17 12.46 -18.68
C LEU A 443 -0.47 11.09 -18.71
N LYS A 444 -1.65 10.95 -18.13
CA LYS A 444 -2.49 9.75 -18.22
C LYS A 444 -3.87 10.11 -18.73
N VAL A 445 -4.36 9.35 -19.70
CA VAL A 445 -5.70 9.48 -20.25
C VAL A 445 -6.35 8.12 -20.24
N ASP A 446 -7.42 7.95 -19.48
CA ASP A 446 -8.19 6.70 -19.35
C ASP A 446 -9.60 6.92 -19.88
N TYR A 447 -10.04 6.08 -20.80
CA TYR A 447 -11.39 6.06 -21.35
C TYR A 447 -12.06 4.74 -21.01
N SER A 448 -13.23 4.81 -20.42
CA SER A 448 -14.06 3.66 -20.08
C SER A 448 -15.43 3.79 -20.74
N ARG A 449 -15.84 2.77 -21.47
CA ARG A 449 -17.12 2.72 -22.17
C ARG A 449 -17.82 1.38 -21.93
N PRO A 450 -19.00 1.36 -21.34
CA PRO A 450 -19.87 0.18 -21.38
C PRO A 450 -20.29 -0.12 -22.82
N LEU A 451 -19.99 -1.31 -23.31
CA LEU A 451 -20.45 -1.80 -24.61
C LEU A 451 -21.83 -2.45 -24.49
N SER A 452 -22.11 -3.00 -23.30
CA SER A 452 -23.40 -3.54 -22.90
C SER A 452 -23.52 -3.49 -21.38
N SER A 453 -24.65 -3.92 -20.81
CA SER A 453 -24.82 -4.09 -19.36
C SER A 453 -23.85 -5.11 -18.73
N ARG A 454 -23.14 -5.89 -19.54
CA ARG A 454 -22.26 -6.98 -19.10
C ARG A 454 -20.83 -6.85 -19.57
N VAL A 455 -20.54 -5.95 -20.50
CA VAL A 455 -19.23 -5.82 -21.14
C VAL A 455 -18.81 -4.36 -21.13
N ARG A 456 -17.59 -4.09 -20.65
CA ARG A 456 -16.97 -2.77 -20.59
C ARG A 456 -15.64 -2.80 -21.35
N LEU A 457 -15.41 -1.80 -22.18
CA LEU A 457 -14.13 -1.50 -22.79
C LEU A 457 -13.42 -0.44 -21.96
N GLN A 458 -12.16 -0.69 -21.63
CA GLN A 458 -11.25 0.30 -21.08
C GLN A 458 -10.05 0.45 -22.00
N THR A 459 -9.68 1.67 -22.32
CA THR A 459 -8.49 1.96 -23.11
C THR A 459 -7.85 3.24 -22.61
N GLY A 460 -6.56 3.38 -22.82
CA GLY A 460 -5.89 4.58 -22.37
C GLY A 460 -4.47 4.71 -22.89
N TYR A 461 -3.91 5.87 -22.59
CA TYR A 461 -2.55 6.26 -22.89
C TYR A 461 -1.87 6.81 -21.64
N GLN A 462 -0.60 6.48 -21.48
CA GLN A 462 0.25 7.06 -20.46
C GLN A 462 1.60 7.41 -21.06
N GLY A 463 2.00 8.70 -20.92
CA GLY A 463 3.34 9.17 -21.21
C GLY A 463 4.02 9.60 -19.93
N SER A 464 5.29 9.20 -19.71
CA SER A 464 6.11 9.67 -18.58
C SER A 464 7.51 10.04 -19.05
N LEU A 465 7.98 11.17 -18.60
CA LEU A 465 9.36 11.63 -18.75
C LEU A 465 9.95 11.75 -17.35
N GLN A 466 11.02 11.01 -17.09
CA GLN A 466 11.80 11.06 -15.87
C GLN A 466 13.18 11.61 -16.18
N HIS A 467 13.63 12.52 -15.35
CA HIS A 467 14.98 13.09 -15.41
C HIS A 467 15.62 13.00 -14.04
N PHE A 468 16.77 12.34 -13.95
CA PHE A 468 17.56 12.24 -12.74
C PHE A 468 18.92 12.91 -12.98
N HIS A 469 19.32 13.75 -12.05
CA HIS A 469 20.67 14.29 -12.00
C HIS A 469 21.27 13.97 -10.64
N THR A 470 22.38 13.26 -10.63
CA THR A 470 23.10 12.87 -9.41
C THR A 470 24.52 13.38 -9.48
N THR A 471 24.93 14.03 -8.41
CA THR A 471 26.31 14.49 -8.25
C THR A 471 26.93 13.92 -7.00
N LEU A 472 28.17 13.50 -7.08
CA LEU A 472 29.00 13.08 -5.96
C LEU A 472 30.35 13.78 -6.10
N GLY A 473 30.74 14.57 -5.11
CA GLY A 473 32.04 15.19 -5.00
C GLY A 473 32.74 14.75 -3.73
N THR A 474 33.98 14.27 -3.84
CA THR A 474 34.80 13.88 -2.71
C THR A 474 36.09 14.69 -2.73
N GLN A 475 36.50 15.20 -1.59
CA GLN A 475 37.74 15.93 -1.35
C GLN A 475 38.47 15.29 -0.19
N VAL A 476 39.77 15.16 -0.31
CA VAL A 476 40.67 14.64 0.74
C VAL A 476 41.59 15.78 1.22
N PHE A 477 41.75 15.88 2.52
CA PHE A 477 42.62 16.89 3.12
C PHE A 477 44.09 16.53 2.90
N ASP A 478 44.80 17.40 2.18
CA ASP A 478 46.25 17.31 2.01
C ASP A 478 46.93 18.04 3.16
N THR A 479 47.65 17.31 4.01
CA THR A 479 48.34 17.87 5.19
C THR A 479 49.52 18.73 4.83
N ALA A 480 50.17 18.50 3.67
CA ALA A 480 51.31 19.29 3.22
C ALA A 480 50.88 20.66 2.70
N GLN A 481 49.71 20.74 2.06
CA GLN A 481 49.18 21.98 1.51
C GLN A 481 48.15 22.65 2.46
N ALA A 482 47.73 21.96 3.52
CA ALA A 482 46.68 22.35 4.48
C ALA A 482 45.34 22.75 3.81
N LEU A 483 44.95 22.04 2.75
CA LEU A 483 43.69 22.27 2.01
C LEU A 483 43.08 20.97 1.52
N TYR A 484 41.79 21.03 1.22
CA TYR A 484 41.07 19.90 0.63
C TYR A 484 41.27 19.85 -0.89
N LEU A 485 41.74 18.70 -1.40
CA LEU A 485 41.96 18.44 -2.82
C LEU A 485 40.91 17.49 -3.34
N PRO A 486 40.36 17.70 -4.54
CA PRO A 486 39.40 16.78 -5.16
C PRO A 486 40.00 15.38 -5.41
N ASP A 487 39.26 14.33 -5.04
CA ASP A 487 39.62 12.97 -5.40
C ASP A 487 38.83 12.55 -6.66
N SER A 488 39.50 12.65 -7.82
CA SER A 488 38.91 12.38 -9.12
C SER A 488 38.34 10.95 -9.27
N SER A 489 38.86 9.99 -8.48
CA SER A 489 38.34 8.61 -8.50
C SER A 489 36.98 8.45 -7.80
N ARG A 490 36.58 9.45 -7.03
CA ARG A 490 35.34 9.47 -6.24
C ARG A 490 34.48 10.69 -6.55
N ILE A 491 34.54 11.17 -7.79
CA ILE A 491 33.66 12.20 -8.31
C ILE A 491 32.74 11.56 -9.36
N SER A 492 31.45 11.84 -9.27
CA SER A 492 30.45 11.43 -10.25
C SER A 492 29.53 12.61 -10.57
N ASP A 493 29.26 12.80 -11.84
CA ASP A 493 28.22 13.66 -12.37
C ASP A 493 27.45 12.85 -13.41
N PHE A 494 26.24 12.42 -13.03
CA PHE A 494 25.46 11.42 -13.74
C PHE A 494 24.07 11.95 -14.02
N THR A 495 23.68 11.93 -15.30
CA THR A 495 22.31 12.21 -15.73
C THR A 495 21.64 10.99 -16.34
N TYR A 496 20.37 10.81 -16.02
CA TYR A 496 19.55 9.71 -16.50
C TYR A 496 18.21 10.25 -16.97
N ASP A 497 17.88 10.01 -18.23
CA ASP A 497 16.61 10.35 -18.84
C ASP A 497 15.88 9.09 -19.26
N GLN A 498 14.61 8.97 -18.86
CA GLN A 498 13.75 7.89 -19.30
C GLN A 498 12.45 8.46 -19.84
N LEU A 499 12.14 8.15 -21.10
CA LEU A 499 10.87 8.48 -21.75
C LEU A 499 10.13 7.17 -22.04
N VAL A 500 8.91 7.04 -21.48
CA VAL A 500 8.04 5.90 -21.70
C VAL A 500 6.73 6.36 -22.30
N HIS A 501 6.37 5.79 -23.44
CA HIS A 501 5.06 5.88 -24.04
C HIS A 501 4.35 4.55 -23.92
N ALA A 502 3.14 4.54 -23.38
CA ALA A 502 2.34 3.35 -23.16
C ALA A 502 0.91 3.52 -23.66
N ALA A 503 0.39 2.51 -24.32
CA ALA A 503 -1.03 2.42 -24.67
C ALA A 503 -1.58 1.06 -24.19
N TYR A 504 -2.83 1.03 -23.74
CA TYR A 504 -3.47 -0.22 -23.31
C TYR A 504 -4.91 -0.32 -23.80
N GLY A 505 -5.39 -1.56 -23.91
CA GLY A 505 -6.79 -1.91 -24.13
C GLY A 505 -7.18 -3.11 -23.28
N MET A 506 -8.35 -3.05 -22.66
CA MET A 506 -8.92 -4.09 -21.79
C MET A 506 -10.40 -4.27 -22.05
N LEU A 507 -10.87 -5.50 -21.87
CA LEU A 507 -12.28 -5.86 -21.83
C LEU A 507 -12.59 -6.52 -20.48
N ASP A 508 -13.63 -6.00 -19.83
CA ASP A 508 -14.21 -6.57 -18.63
C ASP A 508 -15.58 -7.12 -18.98
N ALA A 509 -15.90 -8.35 -18.58
CA ALA A 509 -17.16 -8.98 -18.85
C ALA A 509 -17.70 -9.73 -17.64
N GLN A 510 -19.01 -9.55 -17.36
CA GLN A 510 -19.75 -10.32 -16.37
C GLN A 510 -20.71 -11.28 -17.10
N LEU A 511 -20.38 -12.57 -17.10
CA LEU A 511 -21.15 -13.60 -17.79
C LEU A 511 -21.74 -14.59 -16.76
N GLY A 512 -22.91 -14.26 -16.23
CA GLY A 512 -23.52 -15.03 -15.13
C GLY A 512 -22.63 -15.01 -13.88
N LYS A 513 -22.09 -16.17 -13.49
CA LYS A 513 -21.19 -16.33 -12.35
C LYS A 513 -19.72 -16.08 -12.67
N PHE A 514 -19.38 -15.87 -13.94
CA PHE A 514 -18.02 -15.57 -14.37
C PHE A 514 -17.79 -14.07 -14.44
N GLN A 515 -16.67 -13.64 -13.87
CA GLN A 515 -16.06 -12.34 -14.10
C GLN A 515 -14.80 -12.56 -14.92
N LEU A 516 -14.70 -11.90 -16.07
CA LEU A 516 -13.61 -12.02 -17.03
C LEU A 516 -12.98 -10.64 -17.24
N GLU A 517 -11.67 -10.57 -17.12
CA GLU A 517 -10.89 -9.40 -17.52
C GLU A 517 -9.77 -9.85 -18.43
N GLY A 518 -9.53 -9.13 -19.51
CA GLY A 518 -8.45 -9.42 -20.44
C GLY A 518 -7.96 -8.16 -21.09
N GLY A 519 -6.65 -8.00 -21.19
CA GLY A 519 -6.07 -6.80 -21.78
C GLY A 519 -4.63 -6.97 -22.19
N VAL A 520 -4.17 -5.98 -22.95
CA VAL A 520 -2.79 -5.85 -23.36
C VAL A 520 -2.34 -4.39 -23.23
N ARG A 521 -1.11 -4.22 -22.77
CA ARG A 521 -0.40 -2.95 -22.74
C ARG A 521 0.85 -3.06 -23.60
N VAL A 522 1.12 -2.04 -24.39
CA VAL A 522 2.32 -1.91 -25.22
C VAL A 522 3.08 -0.68 -24.77
N GLU A 523 4.38 -0.83 -24.59
CA GLU A 523 5.25 0.26 -24.20
C GLU A 523 6.45 0.40 -25.13
N ARG A 524 6.80 1.65 -25.40
CA ARG A 524 8.09 2.04 -25.96
C ARG A 524 8.82 2.86 -24.90
N ALA A 525 9.95 2.35 -24.43
CA ALA A 525 10.83 3.03 -23.51
C ALA A 525 12.13 3.44 -24.23
N THR A 526 12.61 4.63 -23.92
CA THR A 526 13.94 5.11 -24.33
C THR A 526 14.64 5.57 -23.06
N THR A 527 15.73 4.91 -22.72
CA THR A 527 16.58 5.24 -21.58
C THR A 527 17.91 5.75 -22.08
N LYS A 528 18.30 6.92 -21.62
CA LYS A 528 19.60 7.52 -21.92
C LYS A 528 20.24 7.93 -20.60
N PHE A 529 21.48 7.49 -20.39
CA PHE A 529 22.26 8.04 -19.29
C PHE A 529 23.63 8.51 -19.77
N HIS A 530 24.12 9.55 -19.14
CA HIS A 530 25.37 10.19 -19.45
C HIS A 530 26.18 10.36 -18.15
N LEU A 531 27.40 9.89 -18.17
CA LEU A 531 28.37 10.06 -17.10
C LEU A 531 29.37 11.12 -17.55
N THR A 532 29.20 12.34 -17.03
CA THR A 532 30.01 13.52 -17.43
C THR A 532 31.50 13.30 -17.14
N THR A 533 31.81 12.69 -15.99
CA THR A 533 33.19 12.43 -15.54
C THR A 533 33.99 11.53 -16.47
N LEU A 534 33.34 10.62 -17.18
CA LEU A 534 33.96 9.71 -18.17
C LEU A 534 33.64 10.08 -19.61
N ASN A 535 32.84 11.12 -19.82
CA ASN A 535 32.24 11.50 -21.11
C ASN A 535 31.60 10.30 -21.84
N ALA A 536 30.95 9.43 -21.09
CA ALA A 536 30.36 8.22 -21.59
C ALA A 536 28.82 8.35 -21.63
N THR A 537 28.22 8.00 -22.77
CA THR A 537 26.77 7.99 -22.97
C THR A 537 26.30 6.61 -23.35
N TYR A 538 25.25 6.17 -22.69
CA TYR A 538 24.60 4.89 -22.94
C TYR A 538 23.16 5.16 -23.35
N ASN A 539 22.69 4.45 -24.37
CA ASN A 539 21.33 4.60 -24.88
C ASN A 539 20.71 3.23 -25.08
N ASN A 540 19.56 2.99 -24.46
CA ASN A 540 18.90 1.70 -24.47
C ASN A 540 17.40 1.83 -24.79
N PRO A 541 17.01 1.91 -26.08
CA PRO A 541 15.61 1.90 -26.49
C PRO A 541 15.10 0.46 -26.59
N TYR A 542 13.86 0.23 -26.07
CA TYR A 542 13.23 -1.09 -26.20
C TYR A 542 11.70 -0.97 -26.25
N ASN A 543 11.07 -2.01 -26.83
CA ASN A 543 9.61 -2.15 -26.85
C ASN A 543 9.22 -3.36 -26.00
N SER A 544 8.10 -3.26 -25.30
CA SER A 544 7.60 -4.32 -24.44
C SER A 544 6.09 -4.49 -24.58
N VAL A 545 5.62 -5.71 -24.41
CA VAL A 545 4.20 -6.06 -24.45
C VAL A 545 3.83 -6.78 -23.17
N PHE A 546 2.78 -6.31 -22.50
CA PHE A 546 2.32 -6.77 -21.19
C PHE A 546 0.89 -7.28 -21.28
N PRO A 547 0.63 -8.54 -21.63
CA PRO A 547 -0.67 -9.15 -21.53
C PRO A 547 -1.06 -9.38 -20.06
N SER A 548 -2.36 -9.23 -19.77
CA SER A 548 -2.96 -9.59 -18.50
C SER A 548 -4.31 -10.25 -18.70
N ALA A 549 -4.68 -11.18 -17.83
CA ALA A 549 -5.98 -11.84 -17.82
C ALA A 549 -6.38 -12.21 -16.40
N LEU A 550 -7.67 -12.12 -16.08
CA LEU A 550 -8.29 -12.60 -14.87
C LEU A 550 -9.59 -13.29 -15.21
N VAL A 551 -9.79 -14.46 -14.64
CA VAL A 551 -11.04 -15.23 -14.69
C VAL A 551 -11.43 -15.54 -13.25
N ALA A 552 -12.56 -15.02 -12.79
CA ALA A 552 -13.12 -15.37 -11.49
C ALA A 552 -14.49 -16.06 -11.68
N TYR A 553 -14.74 -17.08 -10.89
CA TYR A 553 -16.00 -17.82 -10.86
C TYR A 553 -16.56 -17.81 -9.43
N ASN A 554 -17.77 -17.28 -9.29
CA ASN A 554 -18.51 -17.25 -8.05
C ASN A 554 -19.47 -18.45 -8.00
N PHE A 555 -19.11 -19.48 -7.23
CA PHE A 555 -20.00 -20.65 -7.04
C PHE A 555 -21.31 -20.23 -6.37
N ASP A 556 -21.16 -19.40 -5.35
CA ASP A 556 -22.23 -18.77 -4.56
C ASP A 556 -21.64 -17.48 -3.92
N ASP A 557 -22.41 -16.84 -3.04
CA ASP A 557 -22.01 -15.61 -2.34
C ASP A 557 -20.84 -15.82 -1.35
N ALA A 558 -20.53 -17.08 -1.03
CA ALA A 558 -19.51 -17.46 -0.06
C ALA A 558 -18.22 -17.99 -0.70
N HIS A 559 -18.27 -18.54 -1.90
CA HIS A 559 -17.15 -19.26 -2.52
C HIS A 559 -16.80 -18.67 -3.88
N GLN A 560 -15.53 -18.28 -4.03
CA GLN A 560 -14.97 -17.77 -5.27
C GLN A 560 -13.66 -18.47 -5.60
N VAL A 561 -13.46 -18.74 -6.88
CA VAL A 561 -12.17 -19.17 -7.45
C VAL A 561 -11.77 -18.16 -8.52
N LYS A 562 -10.51 -17.75 -8.52
CA LYS A 562 -9.95 -16.86 -9.55
C LYS A 562 -8.64 -17.42 -10.10
N LEU A 563 -8.41 -17.18 -11.38
CA LEU A 563 -7.12 -17.41 -12.03
C LEU A 563 -6.69 -16.11 -12.66
N SER A 564 -5.47 -15.66 -12.37
CA SER A 564 -4.92 -14.42 -12.95
C SER A 564 -3.53 -14.65 -13.52
N TYR A 565 -3.27 -13.98 -14.63
CA TYR A 565 -1.97 -13.94 -15.31
C TYR A 565 -1.59 -12.49 -15.61
N SER A 566 -0.33 -12.12 -15.42
CA SER A 566 0.23 -10.86 -15.89
C SER A 566 1.69 -10.99 -16.29
N THR A 567 2.12 -10.13 -17.22
CA THR A 567 3.52 -9.91 -17.54
C THR A 567 3.93 -8.53 -17.04
N ARG A 568 5.12 -8.43 -16.45
CA ARG A 568 5.62 -7.22 -15.80
C ARG A 568 7.09 -6.98 -16.17
N ILE A 569 7.58 -5.79 -15.83
CA ILE A 569 8.95 -5.37 -16.04
C ILE A 569 9.50 -4.73 -14.77
N ARG A 570 10.78 -4.91 -14.51
CA ARG A 570 11.54 -4.11 -13.56
C ARG A 570 12.74 -3.52 -14.31
N ARG A 571 12.73 -2.20 -14.40
CA ARG A 571 13.80 -1.46 -15.06
C ARG A 571 14.93 -1.20 -14.07
N PRO A 572 16.20 -1.28 -14.51
CA PRO A 572 17.32 -0.77 -13.72
C PRO A 572 17.34 0.77 -13.85
N ASP A 573 16.56 1.41 -13.02
CA ASP A 573 16.36 2.87 -12.98
C ASP A 573 17.08 3.55 -11.81
N ASP A 574 17.68 2.75 -10.94
CA ASP A 574 18.42 3.25 -9.78
C ASP A 574 19.83 3.68 -10.20
N THR A 575 20.20 4.91 -9.88
CA THR A 575 21.57 5.40 -10.10
C THR A 575 22.62 4.56 -9.38
N ASP A 576 22.29 3.96 -8.22
CA ASP A 576 23.18 3.04 -7.51
C ASP A 576 23.41 1.73 -8.27
N LEU A 577 22.44 1.30 -9.11
CA LEU A 577 22.57 0.12 -9.94
C LEU A 577 23.40 0.39 -11.20
N LEU A 578 23.33 1.60 -11.73
CA LEU A 578 23.88 1.93 -13.06
C LEU A 578 25.22 2.70 -13.01
N ASP A 579 25.42 3.55 -12.01
CA ASP A 579 26.62 4.40 -11.91
C ASP A 579 27.87 3.56 -11.60
N PRO A 580 28.83 3.44 -12.55
CA PRO A 580 30.05 2.65 -12.33
C PRO A 580 31.07 3.37 -11.44
N THR A 581 30.76 4.56 -10.91
CA THR A 581 31.65 5.28 -9.98
C THR A 581 31.70 4.56 -8.65
N ARG A 582 32.90 4.41 -8.11
CA ARG A 582 33.10 3.77 -6.81
C ARG A 582 32.50 4.61 -5.68
N ARG A 583 31.53 4.04 -4.98
CA ARG A 583 30.94 4.63 -3.77
C ARG A 583 31.47 3.90 -2.56
N TYR A 584 32.19 4.62 -1.70
CA TYR A 584 32.77 4.07 -0.49
C TYR A 584 31.79 4.20 0.66
N GLN A 585 31.31 3.06 1.16
CA GLN A 585 30.68 3.01 2.46
C GLN A 585 31.76 3.26 3.55
N ASP A 586 32.88 2.61 3.36
CA ASP A 586 34.15 2.78 4.08
C ASP A 586 35.30 2.26 3.18
N PRO A 587 36.57 2.39 3.58
CA PRO A 587 37.72 1.95 2.76
C PRO A 587 37.73 0.45 2.40
N LEU A 588 37.09 -0.38 3.23
CA LEU A 588 37.06 -1.83 3.05
C LEU A 588 35.76 -2.34 2.41
N ASN A 589 34.76 -1.46 2.22
CA ASN A 589 33.47 -1.81 1.65
C ASN A 589 33.05 -0.76 0.60
N ILE A 590 33.11 -1.14 -0.68
CA ILE A 590 32.73 -0.28 -1.81
C ILE A 590 31.52 -0.84 -2.55
N SER A 591 30.77 0.05 -3.19
CA SER A 591 29.68 -0.30 -4.11
C SER A 591 29.99 0.24 -5.48
N LEU A 592 29.68 -0.54 -6.52
CA LEU A 592 29.93 -0.23 -7.92
C LEU A 592 28.69 -0.60 -8.74
N GLY A 593 28.10 0.35 -9.45
CA GLY A 593 26.99 0.08 -10.35
C GLY A 593 27.43 -0.63 -11.64
N ASN A 594 26.47 -1.15 -12.40
CA ASN A 594 26.69 -1.81 -13.68
C ASN A 594 25.81 -1.17 -14.77
N PRO A 595 26.37 -0.36 -15.67
CA PRO A 595 25.63 0.34 -16.71
C PRO A 595 25.04 -0.58 -17.80
N TYR A 596 25.43 -1.85 -17.81
CA TYR A 596 24.99 -2.83 -18.81
C TYR A 596 23.84 -3.71 -18.35
N LEU A 597 23.19 -3.36 -17.22
CA LEU A 597 22.03 -4.09 -16.73
C LEU A 597 20.87 -4.01 -17.71
N LYS A 598 20.25 -5.16 -17.95
CA LYS A 598 19.03 -5.32 -18.73
C LYS A 598 17.79 -5.25 -17.84
N PRO A 599 16.64 -4.83 -18.38
CA PRO A 599 15.38 -4.97 -17.67
C PRO A 599 15.05 -6.43 -17.34
N GLU A 600 14.49 -6.65 -16.17
CA GLU A 600 13.93 -7.94 -15.78
C GLU A 600 12.50 -8.06 -16.31
N TYR A 601 12.14 -9.23 -16.89
CA TYR A 601 10.77 -9.53 -17.31
C TYR A 601 10.18 -10.63 -16.45
N ILE A 602 9.00 -10.38 -15.90
CA ILE A 602 8.35 -11.26 -14.94
C ILE A 602 7.01 -11.74 -15.51
N ARG A 603 6.78 -13.05 -15.51
CA ARG A 603 5.51 -13.70 -15.80
C ARG A 603 4.94 -14.25 -14.49
N ALA A 604 3.74 -13.87 -14.15
CA ALA A 604 3.09 -14.27 -12.91
C ALA A 604 1.76 -14.98 -13.18
N LEU A 605 1.54 -16.12 -12.53
CA LEU A 605 0.30 -16.87 -12.53
C LEU A 605 -0.14 -17.08 -11.08
N GLU A 606 -1.43 -16.78 -10.78
CA GLU A 606 -1.99 -16.96 -9.44
C GLU A 606 -3.36 -17.64 -9.51
N LEU A 607 -3.58 -18.62 -8.63
CA LEU A 607 -4.88 -19.26 -8.42
C LEU A 607 -5.41 -18.88 -7.04
N GLY A 608 -6.40 -17.98 -6.97
CA GLY A 608 -7.04 -17.55 -5.73
C GLY A 608 -8.24 -18.42 -5.39
N LEU A 609 -8.26 -18.95 -4.17
CA LEU A 609 -9.37 -19.69 -3.60
C LEU A 609 -9.89 -18.90 -2.40
N GLN A 610 -11.16 -18.46 -2.43
CA GLN A 610 -11.72 -17.64 -1.35
C GLN A 610 -13.01 -18.26 -0.85
N ARG A 611 -13.16 -18.27 0.48
CA ARG A 611 -14.39 -18.63 1.17
C ARG A 611 -14.72 -17.59 2.24
N THR A 612 -15.94 -17.05 2.19
CA THR A 612 -16.48 -16.15 3.20
C THR A 612 -17.60 -16.86 3.97
N ALA A 613 -17.47 -16.94 5.29
CA ALA A 613 -18.44 -17.57 6.18
C ALA A 613 -18.79 -16.61 7.32
N GLY A 614 -19.93 -15.94 7.21
CA GLY A 614 -20.33 -14.88 8.13
C GLY A 614 -19.28 -13.78 8.21
N ARG A 615 -18.56 -13.69 9.33
CA ARG A 615 -17.53 -12.67 9.59
C ARG A 615 -16.11 -13.10 9.26
N MET A 616 -15.93 -14.34 8.84
CA MET A 616 -14.60 -14.90 8.53
C MET A 616 -14.44 -15.06 7.02
N THR A 617 -13.33 -14.57 6.49
CA THR A 617 -12.89 -14.82 5.12
C THR A 617 -11.58 -15.57 5.14
N ILE A 618 -11.51 -16.64 4.39
CA ILE A 618 -10.31 -17.45 4.16
C ILE A 618 -9.92 -17.28 2.70
N GLN A 619 -8.69 -16.92 2.44
CA GLN A 619 -8.11 -16.84 1.09
C GLN A 619 -6.85 -17.67 1.04
N VAL A 620 -6.71 -18.52 0.02
CA VAL A 620 -5.50 -19.28 -0.28
C VAL A 620 -5.13 -19.01 -1.74
N THR A 621 -3.88 -18.63 -1.98
CA THR A 621 -3.41 -18.20 -3.30
C THR A 621 -2.10 -18.89 -3.64
N PRO A 622 -2.11 -20.08 -4.24
CA PRO A 622 -0.95 -20.61 -4.94
C PRO A 622 -0.49 -19.66 -6.05
N PHE A 623 0.82 -19.52 -6.22
CA PHE A 623 1.40 -18.64 -7.25
C PHE A 623 2.65 -19.24 -7.86
N TRP A 624 2.93 -18.83 -9.10
CA TRP A 624 4.18 -19.06 -9.79
C TRP A 624 4.64 -17.77 -10.48
N ARG A 625 5.95 -17.47 -10.38
CA ARG A 625 6.60 -16.34 -11.03
C ARG A 625 7.87 -16.82 -11.70
N HIS A 626 8.05 -16.40 -12.95
CA HIS A 626 9.23 -16.65 -13.75
C HIS A 626 9.85 -15.32 -14.15
N THR A 627 11.06 -15.05 -13.72
CA THR A 627 11.82 -13.83 -13.99
C THR A 627 12.96 -14.17 -14.93
N ILE A 628 13.08 -13.41 -16.00
CA ILE A 628 14.16 -13.48 -17.00
C ILE A 628 15.06 -12.28 -16.76
N ASP A 629 16.39 -12.45 -16.94
CA ASP A 629 17.41 -11.43 -16.70
C ASP A 629 17.35 -10.82 -15.27
N ALA A 630 17.08 -11.63 -14.27
CA ALA A 630 16.91 -11.18 -12.88
C ALA A 630 18.19 -10.50 -12.35
N VAL A 631 18.09 -9.28 -11.85
CA VAL A 631 19.24 -8.54 -11.28
C VAL A 631 19.55 -9.05 -9.87
N ARG A 632 20.81 -9.40 -9.64
CA ARG A 632 21.30 -9.88 -8.34
C ARG A 632 22.54 -9.12 -7.92
N THR A 633 22.66 -8.94 -6.60
CA THR A 633 23.86 -8.39 -5.98
C THR A 633 24.94 -9.45 -5.92
N ILE A 634 26.14 -9.09 -6.34
CA ILE A 634 27.35 -9.91 -6.29
C ILE A 634 28.33 -9.19 -5.37
N ARG A 635 28.96 -9.95 -4.49
CA ARG A 635 30.06 -9.46 -3.63
C ARG A 635 31.32 -10.21 -3.98
N THR A 636 32.42 -9.47 -4.11
CA THR A 636 33.76 -9.99 -4.31
C THR A 636 34.70 -9.32 -3.33
N ILE A 637 35.83 -9.94 -3.05
CA ILE A 637 36.89 -9.33 -2.26
C ILE A 637 38.20 -9.37 -3.07
N ASP A 638 38.95 -8.30 -3.06
CA ASP A 638 40.27 -8.22 -3.72
C ASP A 638 41.40 -8.72 -2.81
N SER A 639 42.65 -8.65 -3.29
CA SER A 639 43.83 -9.07 -2.52
C SER A 639 44.16 -8.11 -1.38
N ALA A 640 43.66 -6.89 -1.38
CA ALA A 640 43.82 -5.92 -0.32
C ALA A 640 42.73 -6.01 0.76
N GLY A 641 41.80 -6.98 0.68
CA GLY A 641 40.72 -7.15 1.63
C GLY A 641 39.51 -6.23 1.41
N VAL A 642 39.47 -5.50 0.28
CA VAL A 642 38.38 -4.61 -0.05
C VAL A 642 37.20 -5.39 -0.64
N ALA A 643 36.05 -5.35 0.03
CA ALA A 643 34.83 -5.96 -0.43
C ALA A 643 34.12 -5.04 -1.44
N THR A 644 33.91 -5.52 -2.64
CA THR A 644 33.15 -4.81 -3.70
C THR A 644 31.79 -5.43 -3.88
N ARG A 645 30.74 -4.63 -3.77
CA ARG A 645 29.37 -4.99 -4.10
C ARG A 645 29.04 -4.44 -5.50
N THR A 646 28.59 -5.29 -6.40
CA THR A 646 28.11 -4.93 -7.73
C THR A 646 26.85 -5.68 -8.10
N PHE A 647 26.32 -5.48 -9.31
CA PHE A 647 25.08 -6.06 -9.78
C PHE A 647 25.26 -6.74 -11.12
N ALA A 648 24.55 -7.86 -11.34
CA ALA A 648 24.52 -8.56 -12.61
C ALA A 648 23.15 -9.18 -12.87
N ASN A 649 22.80 -9.34 -14.16
CA ASN A 649 21.66 -10.14 -14.56
C ASN A 649 22.01 -11.63 -14.50
N VAL A 650 21.24 -12.41 -13.74
CA VAL A 650 21.26 -13.88 -13.80
C VAL A 650 20.28 -14.35 -14.86
N ALA A 651 20.48 -15.56 -15.42
CA ALA A 651 19.70 -16.03 -16.56
C ALA A 651 18.19 -16.09 -16.23
N THR A 652 17.79 -16.77 -15.15
CA THR A 652 16.40 -16.88 -14.72
C THR A 652 16.28 -17.00 -13.21
N SER A 653 15.09 -16.65 -12.71
CA SER A 653 14.69 -16.93 -11.33
C SER A 653 13.22 -17.36 -11.30
N ASP A 654 12.95 -18.56 -10.80
CA ASP A 654 11.61 -19.11 -10.61
C ASP A 654 11.24 -19.06 -9.15
N ALA A 655 10.05 -18.53 -8.82
CA ALA A 655 9.47 -18.55 -7.48
C ALA A 655 8.08 -19.15 -7.52
N TYR A 656 7.83 -20.18 -6.70
CA TYR A 656 6.53 -20.80 -6.58
C TYR A 656 6.19 -21.04 -5.11
N GLY A 657 4.94 -20.80 -4.76
CA GLY A 657 4.53 -20.83 -3.37
C GLY A 657 3.03 -20.67 -3.17
N THR A 658 2.67 -20.39 -1.95
CA THR A 658 1.27 -20.20 -1.55
C THR A 658 1.19 -19.12 -0.46
N ASP A 659 0.24 -18.20 -0.64
CA ASP A 659 -0.21 -17.30 0.41
C ASP A 659 -1.51 -17.83 1.00
N ALA A 660 -1.67 -17.73 2.31
CA ALA A 660 -2.92 -18.01 2.99
C ALA A 660 -3.23 -16.87 3.96
N THR A 661 -4.46 -16.39 3.93
CA THR A 661 -4.94 -15.34 4.84
C THR A 661 -6.27 -15.76 5.42
N VAL A 662 -6.39 -15.67 6.73
CA VAL A 662 -7.65 -15.78 7.46
C VAL A 662 -7.93 -14.42 8.07
N ALA A 663 -8.98 -13.77 7.62
CA ALA A 663 -9.45 -12.48 8.13
C ALA A 663 -10.75 -12.66 8.92
N LEU A 664 -10.85 -11.97 10.06
CA LEU A 664 -12.04 -11.94 10.90
C LEU A 664 -12.50 -10.49 11.04
N GLY A 665 -13.67 -10.16 10.51
CA GLY A 665 -14.24 -8.82 10.55
C GLY A 665 -15.27 -8.63 11.67
N GLY A 666 -15.38 -7.41 12.20
CA GLY A 666 -16.42 -6.97 13.13
C GLY A 666 -16.41 -7.61 14.52
N GLY A 667 -17.27 -7.12 15.43
CA GLY A 667 -17.48 -7.65 16.78
C GLY A 667 -16.40 -7.34 17.80
N ARG A 668 -16.26 -8.20 18.82
CA ARG A 668 -15.27 -8.01 19.89
C ARG A 668 -13.86 -8.38 19.47
N LEU A 669 -13.71 -9.36 18.56
CA LEU A 669 -12.45 -9.81 18.03
C LEU A 669 -12.46 -9.58 16.53
N SER A 670 -11.46 -8.88 16.01
CA SER A 670 -11.22 -8.64 14.58
C SER A 670 -9.72 -8.74 14.26
N GLY A 671 -9.39 -8.87 12.98
CA GLY A 671 -8.00 -8.92 12.54
C GLY A 671 -7.73 -10.00 11.51
N PHE A 672 -6.47 -10.39 11.37
CA PHE A 672 -6.07 -11.43 10.44
C PHE A 672 -4.83 -12.22 10.89
N VAL A 673 -4.69 -13.39 10.32
CA VAL A 673 -3.44 -14.16 10.26
C VAL A 673 -3.13 -14.40 8.79
N SER A 674 -1.94 -14.05 8.35
CA SER A 674 -1.47 -14.27 6.99
C SER A 674 -0.14 -15.01 7.02
N THR A 675 0.01 -16.00 6.15
CA THR A 675 1.26 -16.73 5.94
C THR A 675 1.61 -16.75 4.47
N SER A 676 2.90 -16.68 4.16
CA SER A 676 3.45 -16.86 2.83
C SER A 676 4.55 -17.92 2.91
N ALA A 677 4.51 -18.92 2.05
CA ALA A 677 5.55 -19.93 1.93
C ALA A 677 5.89 -20.13 0.46
N TYR A 678 7.18 -20.04 0.12
CA TYR A 678 7.62 -20.15 -1.27
C TYR A 678 9.00 -20.77 -1.39
N ARG A 679 9.23 -21.36 -2.55
CA ARG A 679 10.54 -21.81 -3.00
C ARG A 679 10.98 -20.92 -4.16
N GLN A 680 12.24 -20.47 -4.14
CA GLN A 680 12.88 -19.74 -5.21
C GLN A 680 14.07 -20.53 -5.74
N VAL A 681 14.21 -20.59 -7.06
CA VAL A 681 15.31 -21.21 -7.77
C VAL A 681 15.90 -20.18 -8.71
N SER A 682 17.11 -19.72 -8.45
CA SER A 682 17.84 -18.80 -9.32
C SER A 682 18.90 -19.58 -10.10
N ASN A 683 18.94 -19.37 -11.41
CA ASN A 683 19.95 -19.92 -12.30
C ASN A 683 20.91 -18.81 -12.71
N ALA A 684 22.14 -18.89 -12.26
CA ALA A 684 23.21 -17.93 -12.54
C ALA A 684 24.37 -18.54 -13.35
N SER A 685 24.11 -19.60 -14.10
CA SER A 685 25.10 -20.29 -14.95
C SER A 685 25.71 -19.42 -16.07
N ASN A 686 25.13 -18.27 -16.35
CA ASN A 686 25.64 -17.27 -17.27
C ASN A 686 26.76 -16.38 -16.70
N LEU A 687 27.01 -16.47 -15.38
CA LEU A 687 28.09 -15.74 -14.73
C LEU A 687 29.35 -16.60 -14.61
N ALA A 688 30.52 -15.97 -14.60
CA ALA A 688 31.79 -16.65 -14.44
C ALA A 688 31.89 -17.46 -13.14
N GLN A 689 31.22 -17.01 -12.10
CA GLN A 689 31.04 -17.71 -10.84
C GLN A 689 29.59 -18.19 -10.77
N ASP A 690 29.35 -19.49 -10.75
CA ASP A 690 28.00 -20.05 -10.60
C ASP A 690 27.49 -19.83 -9.19
N ILE A 691 26.63 -18.82 -9.04
CA ILE A 691 25.94 -18.49 -7.78
C ILE A 691 24.48 -18.95 -7.80
N SER A 692 24.17 -20.01 -8.57
CA SER A 692 22.82 -20.58 -8.60
C SER A 692 22.39 -21.04 -7.21
N VAL A 693 21.18 -20.68 -6.80
CA VAL A 693 20.67 -20.96 -5.47
C VAL A 693 19.25 -21.54 -5.50
N ARG A 694 18.99 -22.42 -4.55
CA ARG A 694 17.65 -22.93 -4.22
C ARG A 694 17.34 -22.55 -2.80
N THR A 695 16.31 -21.75 -2.60
CA THR A 695 15.90 -21.30 -1.27
C THR A 695 14.45 -21.64 -0.99
N PHE A 696 14.15 -21.87 0.28
CA PHE A 696 12.79 -21.93 0.80
C PHE A 696 12.62 -20.87 1.87
N GLY A 697 11.62 -20.05 1.71
CA GLY A 697 11.27 -18.98 2.65
C GLY A 697 9.83 -19.11 3.11
N TRP A 698 9.56 -18.74 4.35
CA TRP A 698 8.20 -18.59 4.84
C TRP A 698 8.12 -17.47 5.88
N SER A 699 6.94 -16.90 5.99
CA SER A 699 6.66 -15.83 6.94
C SER A 699 5.25 -15.96 7.50
N VAL A 700 5.06 -15.47 8.72
CA VAL A 700 3.74 -15.34 9.36
C VAL A 700 3.55 -13.90 9.82
N ARG A 701 2.37 -13.38 9.61
CA ARG A 701 1.96 -12.08 10.09
C ARG A 701 0.60 -12.16 10.74
N THR A 702 0.47 -11.56 11.90
CA THR A 702 -0.75 -11.56 12.68
C THR A 702 -1.04 -10.15 13.16
N ASN A 703 -2.29 -9.74 12.99
CA ASN A 703 -2.83 -8.52 13.56
C ASN A 703 -4.17 -8.88 14.19
N VAL A 704 -4.26 -8.78 15.50
CA VAL A 704 -5.46 -9.11 16.27
C VAL A 704 -5.86 -7.94 17.13
N SER A 705 -7.09 -7.48 16.97
CA SER A 705 -7.71 -6.40 17.73
C SER A 705 -8.82 -6.97 18.60
N LEU A 706 -8.77 -6.68 19.89
CA LEU A 706 -9.78 -7.03 20.87
C LEU A 706 -10.48 -5.77 21.38
N ARG A 707 -11.77 -5.62 21.11
CA ARG A 707 -12.62 -4.62 21.74
C ARG A 707 -12.98 -5.10 23.15
N PHE A 708 -12.14 -4.70 24.13
CA PHE A 708 -12.30 -5.11 25.53
C PHE A 708 -13.58 -4.52 26.13
N SER A 709 -13.87 -3.24 25.81
CA SER A 709 -15.10 -2.56 26.17
C SER A 709 -15.56 -1.61 25.04
N SER A 710 -16.70 -0.95 25.18
CA SER A 710 -17.14 0.06 24.21
C SER A 710 -16.13 1.19 23.99
N THR A 711 -15.23 1.43 24.96
CA THR A 711 -14.26 2.52 24.94
C THR A 711 -12.80 2.07 24.99
N LEU A 712 -12.49 0.78 25.10
CA LEU A 712 -11.13 0.27 25.17
C LEU A 712 -10.90 -0.81 24.12
N ASP A 713 -9.99 -0.52 23.20
CA ASP A 713 -9.50 -1.45 22.17
C ASP A 713 -8.04 -1.82 22.48
N ILE A 714 -7.70 -3.09 22.36
CA ILE A 714 -6.33 -3.61 22.51
C ILE A 714 -5.95 -4.32 21.21
N GLN A 715 -4.74 -4.12 20.73
CA GLN A 715 -4.25 -4.72 19.51
C GLN A 715 -2.86 -5.34 19.73
N ALA A 716 -2.63 -6.50 19.16
CA ALA A 716 -1.35 -7.18 19.11
C ALA A 716 -0.94 -7.44 17.66
N LEU A 717 0.33 -7.18 17.35
CA LEU A 717 0.94 -7.42 16.05
C LEU A 717 2.14 -8.32 16.23
N LEU A 718 2.25 -9.34 15.38
CA LEU A 718 3.40 -10.21 15.27
C LEU A 718 3.79 -10.34 13.80
N SER A 719 5.06 -10.16 13.48
CA SER A 719 5.65 -10.50 12.20
C SER A 719 6.83 -11.42 12.45
N TYR A 720 6.84 -12.58 11.80
CA TYR A 720 7.93 -13.53 11.81
C TYR A 720 8.33 -13.87 10.38
N GLN A 721 9.63 -13.83 10.10
CA GLN A 721 10.23 -14.30 8.86
C GLN A 721 11.24 -15.39 9.19
N ALA A 722 11.11 -16.53 8.53
CA ALA A 722 12.02 -17.65 8.72
C ALA A 722 13.42 -17.37 8.12
N PRO A 723 14.44 -18.08 8.56
CA PRO A 723 15.76 -18.00 7.95
C PRO A 723 15.68 -18.41 6.47
N MET A 724 16.45 -17.73 5.61
CA MET A 724 16.42 -17.97 4.17
C MET A 724 17.83 -17.95 3.58
N ASN A 725 18.14 -18.91 2.73
CA ASN A 725 19.37 -18.91 1.95
C ASN A 725 19.27 -17.84 0.85
N VAL A 726 20.37 -17.21 0.53
CA VAL A 726 20.55 -16.25 -0.56
C VAL A 726 21.73 -16.71 -1.43
N GLU A 727 21.98 -16.03 -2.55
CA GLU A 727 22.98 -16.43 -3.55
C GLU A 727 24.37 -16.65 -2.94
N GLN A 728 24.76 -15.83 -1.98
CA GLN A 728 26.07 -15.94 -1.31
C GLN A 728 25.88 -16.02 0.22
N GLY A 729 25.08 -17.00 0.73
CA GLY A 729 24.98 -17.20 2.15
C GLY A 729 23.56 -17.36 2.69
N ARG A 730 23.25 -16.71 3.83
CA ARG A 730 21.99 -16.92 4.56
C ARG A 730 21.58 -15.70 5.37
N ASN A 731 20.30 -15.36 5.31
CA ASN A 731 19.65 -14.44 6.24
C ASN A 731 19.04 -15.23 7.41
N ALA A 732 19.27 -14.78 8.64
CA ALA A 732 18.67 -15.38 9.83
C ALA A 732 17.18 -14.99 9.97
N SER A 733 16.49 -15.67 10.89
CA SER A 733 15.09 -15.31 11.19
C SER A 733 14.97 -13.90 11.76
N ARG A 734 13.84 -13.26 11.44
CA ARG A 734 13.49 -11.95 11.99
C ARG A 734 12.12 -12.01 12.63
N THR A 735 12.03 -11.50 13.85
CA THR A 735 10.78 -11.40 14.61
C THR A 735 10.54 -9.95 14.99
N ARG A 736 9.30 -9.49 14.90
CA ARG A 736 8.89 -8.20 15.42
C ARG A 736 7.55 -8.35 16.12
N PHE A 737 7.46 -7.75 17.28
CA PHE A 737 6.26 -7.76 18.10
C PHE A 737 5.90 -6.35 18.57
N SER A 738 4.61 -6.01 18.61
CA SER A 738 4.12 -4.71 19.10
C SER A 738 2.73 -4.84 19.68
N PHE A 739 2.42 -3.98 20.66
CA PHE A 739 1.09 -3.83 21.26
C PHE A 739 0.59 -2.40 21.11
N ALA A 740 -0.72 -2.24 21.07
CA ALA A 740 -1.37 -0.96 21.21
C ALA A 740 -2.62 -1.08 22.07
N ALA A 741 -2.86 -0.08 22.90
CA ALA A 741 -4.11 0.07 23.66
C ALA A 741 -4.67 1.46 23.39
N ARG A 742 -5.94 1.53 22.98
CA ARG A 742 -6.63 2.78 22.67
C ARG A 742 -7.84 2.93 23.58
N LYS A 743 -7.88 4.04 24.33
CA LYS A 743 -9.03 4.48 25.13
C LYS A 743 -9.75 5.59 24.39
N LYS A 744 -11.03 5.39 24.09
CA LYS A 744 -11.93 6.37 23.51
C LYS A 744 -12.56 7.20 24.63
N LEU A 745 -12.68 8.51 24.43
CA LEU A 745 -13.16 9.51 25.35
C LEU A 745 -14.14 10.46 24.63
N MET A 746 -14.95 11.19 25.39
CA MET A 746 -15.86 12.23 24.88
C MET A 746 -16.78 11.74 23.73
N GLY A 747 -17.35 10.54 23.84
CA GLY A 747 -18.23 9.99 22.80
C GLY A 747 -17.50 9.78 21.47
N ASP A 748 -16.29 9.19 21.52
CA ASP A 748 -15.38 8.90 20.38
C ASP A 748 -14.75 10.12 19.71
N ARG A 749 -14.98 11.35 20.23
CA ARG A 749 -14.34 12.57 19.70
C ARG A 749 -12.86 12.67 20.07
N MET A 750 -12.46 12.04 21.15
CA MET A 750 -11.07 12.00 21.59
C MET A 750 -10.63 10.57 21.84
N SER A 751 -9.38 10.26 21.54
CA SER A 751 -8.79 8.98 21.91
C SER A 751 -7.36 9.17 22.42
N VAL A 752 -6.99 8.36 23.41
CA VAL A 752 -5.62 8.24 23.91
C VAL A 752 -5.13 6.85 23.55
N THR A 753 -3.99 6.78 22.87
CA THR A 753 -3.38 5.51 22.43
C THR A 753 -2.00 5.37 23.02
N LEU A 754 -1.75 4.25 23.68
CA LEU A 754 -0.43 3.81 24.10
C LEU A 754 0.04 2.70 23.16
N ARG A 755 1.23 2.87 22.57
CA ARG A 755 1.88 1.85 21.77
C ARG A 755 3.17 1.39 22.44
N VAL A 756 3.36 0.09 22.48
CA VAL A 756 4.59 -0.58 22.95
C VAL A 756 5.24 -1.23 21.74
N ILE A 757 6.33 -0.66 21.27
CA ILE A 757 7.03 -1.10 20.07
C ILE A 757 8.18 -2.01 20.47
N ASP A 758 8.24 -3.20 19.89
CA ASP A 758 9.31 -4.19 20.07
C ASP A 758 9.74 -4.41 21.55
N PRO A 759 8.81 -4.76 22.46
CA PRO A 759 9.10 -4.88 23.89
C PRO A 759 10.24 -5.88 24.19
N PHE A 760 10.41 -6.89 23.33
CA PHE A 760 11.40 -7.94 23.47
C PHE A 760 12.75 -7.62 22.83
N ASN A 761 12.91 -6.41 22.23
CA ASN A 761 14.11 -5.99 21.50
C ASN A 761 14.54 -7.01 20.42
N SER A 762 13.54 -7.52 19.71
CA SER A 762 13.68 -8.61 18.74
C SER A 762 14.03 -8.14 17.32
N SER A 763 13.93 -6.83 17.06
CA SER A 763 14.20 -6.21 15.75
C SER A 763 15.69 -6.20 15.45
N ARG A 764 16.16 -7.31 14.91
CA ARG A 764 17.56 -7.60 14.60
C ARG A 764 17.65 -8.27 13.25
N GLU A 765 18.59 -7.86 12.43
CA GLU A 765 18.94 -8.52 11.17
C GLU A 765 20.32 -9.11 11.26
N ARG A 766 20.38 -10.41 11.03
CA ARG A 766 21.63 -11.14 10.92
C ARG A 766 21.73 -11.78 9.55
N SER A 767 22.88 -11.65 8.93
CA SER A 767 23.21 -12.29 7.67
C SER A 767 24.59 -12.91 7.73
N THR A 768 24.76 -13.98 6.95
CA THR A 768 26.04 -14.62 6.70
C THR A 768 26.29 -14.54 5.21
N THR A 769 27.46 -14.07 4.80
CA THR A 769 27.94 -14.11 3.42
C THR A 769 29.07 -15.13 3.32
N ILE A 770 29.00 -16.01 2.35
CA ILE A 770 29.99 -17.06 2.07
C ILE A 770 30.48 -16.89 0.65
N ASP A 771 31.78 -16.71 0.49
CA ASP A 771 32.50 -16.65 -0.75
C ASP A 771 33.75 -17.56 -0.62
N PRO A 772 34.31 -18.12 -1.71
CA PRO A 772 35.55 -18.90 -1.62
C PRO A 772 36.72 -18.19 -0.95
N ARG A 773 36.70 -16.84 -0.90
CA ARG A 773 37.78 -16.00 -0.37
C ARG A 773 37.48 -15.45 1.02
N PHE A 774 36.25 -15.48 1.49
CA PHE A 774 35.88 -14.97 2.82
C PHE A 774 34.59 -15.57 3.37
N TYR A 775 34.51 -15.57 4.69
CA TYR A 775 33.30 -15.80 5.46
C TYR A 775 32.97 -14.54 6.27
N GLN A 776 31.76 -14.00 6.15
CA GLN A 776 31.38 -12.78 6.86
C GLN A 776 30.03 -12.95 7.54
N THR A 777 29.94 -12.51 8.78
CA THR A 777 28.67 -12.34 9.48
C THR A 777 28.42 -10.85 9.73
N SER A 778 27.18 -10.42 9.57
CA SER A 778 26.73 -9.06 9.91
C SER A 778 25.53 -9.15 10.85
N ASP A 779 25.55 -8.35 11.90
CA ASP A 779 24.49 -8.24 12.89
C ASP A 779 24.10 -6.77 13.05
N ARG A 780 22.92 -6.41 12.56
CA ARG A 780 22.40 -5.06 12.57
C ARG A 780 21.19 -4.95 13.49
N ARG A 781 21.20 -3.96 14.35
CA ARG A 781 20.08 -3.64 15.25
C ARG A 781 19.70 -2.18 15.10
N ARG A 782 18.43 -1.93 14.98
CA ARG A 782 17.86 -0.59 15.11
C ARG A 782 17.16 -0.51 16.46
N ALA A 783 17.47 0.48 17.29
CA ALA A 783 16.83 0.67 18.58
C ALA A 783 15.42 1.24 18.38
N ILE A 784 14.47 0.37 18.01
CA ILE A 784 13.05 0.72 17.82
C ILE A 784 12.22 0.46 19.08
N ARG A 785 12.81 -0.22 20.10
CA ARG A 785 12.13 -0.45 21.37
C ARG A 785 11.71 0.86 22.01
N GLY A 786 10.41 1.00 22.27
CA GLY A 786 9.93 2.25 22.86
C GLY A 786 8.46 2.24 23.21
N LEU A 787 8.09 3.23 24.00
CA LEU A 787 6.71 3.58 24.32
C LEU A 787 6.36 4.85 23.54
N VAL A 788 5.18 4.87 22.93
CA VAL A 788 4.62 6.05 22.25
C VAL A 788 3.23 6.29 22.79
N LEU A 789 2.99 7.48 23.33
CA LEU A 789 1.69 7.96 23.74
C LEU A 789 1.21 8.98 22.72
N SER A 790 -0.02 8.80 22.23
CA SER A 790 -0.66 9.77 21.33
C SER A 790 -2.06 10.11 21.77
N VAL A 791 -2.42 11.37 21.57
CA VAL A 791 -3.77 11.91 21.79
C VAL A 791 -4.29 12.37 20.45
N ASN A 792 -5.44 11.86 20.05
CA ASN A 792 -6.14 12.28 18.85
C ASN A 792 -7.47 12.91 19.23
N TRP A 793 -7.76 14.08 18.69
CA TRP A 793 -9.02 14.81 18.88
C TRP A 793 -9.64 15.13 17.53
N MET A 794 -10.94 14.84 17.39
CA MET A 794 -11.72 15.07 16.17
C MET A 794 -12.87 16.03 16.44
N PHE A 795 -13.13 16.93 15.50
CA PHE A 795 -14.25 17.86 15.53
C PHE A 795 -15.04 17.79 14.21
N GLY A 796 -16.24 18.32 14.22
CA GLY A 796 -17.22 18.20 13.14
C GLY A 796 -18.14 17.01 13.34
N ARG A 797 -18.94 16.67 12.34
CA ARG A 797 -19.84 15.52 12.41
C ARG A 797 -19.04 14.23 12.30
N PRO A 798 -19.23 13.25 13.23
CA PRO A 798 -18.58 11.96 13.06
C PRO A 798 -19.11 11.30 11.78
N GLN A 799 -18.21 10.80 10.98
CA GLN A 799 -18.51 10.13 9.73
C GLN A 799 -19.42 8.91 9.98
N ARG A 800 -20.71 9.03 9.70
CA ARG A 800 -21.60 7.88 9.53
C ARG A 800 -21.54 7.47 8.07
N ARG A 801 -20.78 6.43 7.76
CA ARG A 801 -20.73 5.86 6.41
C ARG A 801 -22.11 5.35 6.01
N GLY A 802 -22.66 5.91 4.92
CA GLY A 802 -23.59 5.19 4.07
C GLY A 802 -22.84 4.10 3.30
N ARG A 803 -23.52 3.07 2.90
CA ARG A 803 -23.02 1.95 2.09
C ARG A 803 -22.35 2.41 0.77
N ASP A 804 -22.66 3.62 0.32
CA ASP A 804 -22.18 4.25 -0.92
C ASP A 804 -20.82 4.96 -0.76
N ASP A 805 -20.34 5.20 0.47
CA ASP A 805 -19.05 5.88 0.74
C ASP A 805 -17.84 4.94 0.69
N LEU A 806 -18.07 3.63 0.61
CA LEU A 806 -17.04 2.60 0.42
C LEU A 806 -16.60 2.50 -1.04
N ILE A 807 -17.44 2.95 -1.95
CA ILE A 807 -17.12 3.18 -3.34
C ILE A 807 -16.52 4.58 -3.37
N GLY A 808 -15.21 4.67 -3.16
CA GLY A 808 -14.49 5.94 -3.29
C GLY A 808 -14.81 6.55 -4.66
N PRO A 809 -14.66 7.88 -4.84
CA PRO A 809 -14.66 8.41 -6.18
C PRO A 809 -13.63 7.63 -6.94
N ASP A 810 -14.04 7.21 -8.08
CA ASP A 810 -13.23 6.55 -9.08
C ASP A 810 -11.90 7.31 -9.26
N THR A 811 -10.97 7.09 -8.33
CA THR A 811 -9.57 7.37 -8.60
C THR A 811 -9.25 6.41 -9.72
N GLY A 812 -8.72 6.87 -10.86
CA GLY A 812 -8.44 6.05 -12.04
C GLY A 812 -7.89 4.62 -11.82
N ALA A 813 -8.03 4.10 -10.63
CA ALA A 813 -7.70 2.77 -10.11
C ALA A 813 -8.94 1.85 -9.92
N GLN A 814 -10.12 2.19 -10.43
CA GLN A 814 -11.24 1.24 -10.56
C GLN A 814 -11.29 0.65 -11.96
#